data_beb5927e166f67c61c00c665d31a76fd
#
_entry.id   beb5927e166f67c61c00c665d31a76fd
#
_cell.length_a   1.000
_cell.length_b   1.000
_cell.length_c   1.000
_cell.angle_alpha   90.00
_cell.angle_beta   90.00
_cell.angle_gamma   90.00
#
_symmetry.space_group_name_H-M   'P 1'
#
loop_
_entity.id
_entity.type
_entity.pdbx_description
1 polymer ?
#
loop_
_entity_poly.entity_id
_entity_poly.type
_entity_poly.pdbx_seq_one_letter_code
_entity_poly.pdbx_strand_id
1 'polypeptide(L)'
;MLKIRKRSGEEVLFDRSKIERAIEKANASVSIPERLDRDIIAGIALSIENACSNMKTIPTVESVQDMVEYAIAKAGAYRLAKNYAVYRYQHELMRKANTTDDKILAILHRSSADAKEENSNKNPDIVSTQRDYIAGEVNRDLTRRLILPAEITAAHDEGRIHFHDTDYSAQPIHNCDLVNLEDMLQNGTVITGTLIEKPHSFSTACNIATQIIAQVASSQYGGQTITLTHLAPFVEVSRQKFRTAVREELTLAGIQASEDQINLIAEERVKEDVKKGVQIIQYQVVTLMTTNGQAPFISVCMCLNECGDDEGLRNDLAMVIAEMLRQRIQGVKNEVGVWVAPAFPKLLYFLEEDNTYEGSKYFWLTKLAAKCSAKHLTPDYISEKKMLELKGDIYPCMGCRSFLTPDRFTDAGIGNIANAKNYVPGKHKYYGRFNQGVVTVNLPFVAMDSGKDLDAFWREFDETLELCHRALRLRHEHLLGTVSDVAPILWQHGALARLAKGETIDKLLYNGYSTISLGYAGLYEAVYYLTGHSHTDKEGKPLALAIMQKMNDKCAEWKKTENIDYSLYGTPLESTTYKFAKALKAKFGVVPEVSDHDYITNSYHVNVREPIDAFAKLSFESEFQALSPGGAVSYVEVPNMTQNIPAVISVIQFIYENIMYAELNTKSDYCQVCGYDGEIQIVEDGGKLVWECPNCGNRDQHKMNVARRTCGYIGTQFWNQGRTQEIR
;
A
#
# COMPACT_ATOMS: atom_id res chain seq x y z
N MET A 1 36.05 25.14 11.31
CA MET A 1 36.73 23.82 11.29
C MET A 1 36.05 22.96 10.24
N LEU A 2 36.83 22.30 9.39
CA LEU A 2 36.31 21.42 8.35
C LEU A 2 35.62 20.21 8.98
N LYS A 3 34.37 19.92 8.54
CA LYS A 3 33.59 18.75 8.93
C LYS A 3 33.45 17.80 7.80
N ILE A 4 33.21 16.54 8.09
CA ILE A 4 32.86 15.48 7.17
C ILE A 4 31.61 14.79 7.67
N ARG A 5 30.69 14.43 6.75
CA ARG A 5 29.49 13.68 7.08
C ARG A 5 29.76 12.18 6.95
N LYS A 6 29.60 11.46 8.06
CA LYS A 6 29.67 10.00 8.08
C LYS A 6 28.49 9.39 7.32
N ARG A 7 28.58 8.10 6.98
CA ARG A 7 27.48 7.32 6.40
C ARG A 7 26.23 7.22 7.28
N SER A 8 26.42 7.37 8.60
CA SER A 8 25.31 7.46 9.57
C SER A 8 24.57 8.81 9.55
N GLY A 9 25.00 9.78 8.73
CA GLY A 9 24.50 11.15 8.74
C GLY A 9 25.17 12.06 9.79
N GLU A 10 25.93 11.49 10.73
CA GLU A 10 26.62 12.24 11.77
C GLU A 10 27.76 13.11 11.19
N GLU A 11 27.81 14.37 11.59
CA GLU A 11 28.88 15.29 11.22
C GLU A 11 30.00 15.26 12.26
N VAL A 12 31.21 14.93 11.83
CA VAL A 12 32.41 14.87 12.67
C VAL A 12 33.51 15.74 12.07
N LEU A 13 34.52 16.08 12.88
CA LEU A 13 35.68 16.79 12.39
C LEU A 13 36.42 15.96 11.35
N PHE A 14 36.89 16.66 10.30
CA PHE A 14 37.72 16.05 9.27
C PHE A 14 39.08 15.66 9.87
N ASP A 15 39.51 14.44 9.57
CA ASP A 15 40.77 13.89 10.09
C ASP A 15 41.62 13.37 8.93
N ARG A 16 42.58 14.18 8.50
CA ARG A 16 43.51 13.87 7.40
C ARG A 16 44.29 12.57 7.62
N SER A 17 44.65 12.27 8.87
CA SER A 17 45.42 11.07 9.18
C SER A 17 44.71 9.77 8.81
N LYS A 18 43.40 9.79 8.69
CA LYS A 18 42.60 8.64 8.22
C LYS A 18 42.83 8.37 6.74
N ILE A 19 42.99 9.40 5.91
CA ILE A 19 43.32 9.28 4.49
C ILE A 19 44.73 8.71 4.35
N GLU A 20 45.70 9.26 5.03
CA GLU A 20 47.09 8.77 5.00
C GLU A 20 47.17 7.30 5.36
N ARG A 21 46.55 6.89 6.47
CA ARG A 21 46.49 5.47 6.89
C ARG A 21 45.77 4.56 5.89
N ALA A 22 44.74 5.04 5.22
CA ALA A 22 44.01 4.25 4.23
C ALA A 22 44.87 4.02 2.98
N ILE A 23 45.61 5.03 2.52
CA ILE A 23 46.53 4.90 1.40
C ILE A 23 47.73 4.03 1.78
N GLU A 24 48.31 4.18 2.98
CA GLU A 24 49.42 3.34 3.47
C GLU A 24 49.04 1.87 3.53
N LYS A 25 47.81 1.53 3.99
CA LYS A 25 47.30 0.15 3.99
C LYS A 25 47.18 -0.40 2.57
N ALA A 26 46.66 0.38 1.63
CA ALA A 26 46.57 -0.02 0.24
C ALA A 26 47.98 -0.17 -0.38
N ASN A 27 48.91 0.68 -0.01
CA ASN A 27 50.32 0.68 -0.46
C ASN A 27 51.02 -0.65 -0.11
N ALA A 28 50.65 -1.27 1.02
CA ALA A 28 51.17 -2.58 1.41
C ALA A 28 50.74 -3.72 0.47
N SER A 29 49.70 -3.53 -0.33
CA SER A 29 49.16 -4.50 -1.26
C SER A 29 49.82 -4.55 -2.64
N VAL A 30 50.78 -3.65 -2.91
CA VAL A 30 51.52 -3.56 -4.14
C VAL A 30 53.01 -3.81 -3.94
N SER A 31 53.71 -4.18 -5.02
CA SER A 31 55.17 -4.42 -4.95
C SER A 31 55.92 -3.15 -4.60
N ILE A 32 57.11 -3.30 -3.98
CA ILE A 32 57.92 -2.15 -3.49
C ILE A 32 58.11 -1.07 -4.56
N PRO A 33 58.43 -1.40 -5.85
CA PRO A 33 58.62 -0.39 -6.90
C PRO A 33 57.33 0.37 -7.30
N GLU A 34 56.16 -0.16 -6.93
CA GLU A 34 54.84 0.43 -7.27
C GLU A 34 54.24 1.21 -6.12
N ARG A 35 54.95 1.28 -4.96
CA ARG A 35 54.50 1.99 -3.78
C ARG A 35 54.70 3.49 -3.93
N LEU A 36 53.76 4.25 -3.39
CA LEU A 36 53.91 5.69 -3.22
C LEU A 36 54.76 5.97 -1.98
N ASP A 37 55.68 6.95 -2.10
CA ASP A 37 56.42 7.42 -0.96
C ASP A 37 55.54 8.19 0.04
N ARG A 38 55.96 8.24 1.28
CA ARG A 38 55.22 8.91 2.37
C ARG A 38 54.92 10.38 2.07
N ASP A 39 55.87 11.08 1.44
CA ASP A 39 55.71 12.50 1.10
C ASP A 39 54.61 12.68 0.03
N ILE A 40 54.50 11.77 -0.93
CA ILE A 40 53.44 11.76 -1.94
C ILE A 40 52.08 11.46 -1.29
N ILE A 41 52.01 10.48 -0.34
CA ILE A 41 50.79 10.15 0.41
C ILE A 41 50.32 11.36 1.23
N ALA A 42 51.23 12.01 1.93
CA ALA A 42 50.93 13.22 2.71
C ALA A 42 50.46 14.38 1.82
N GLY A 43 51.07 14.53 0.62
CA GLY A 43 50.67 15.51 -0.38
C GLY A 43 49.26 15.25 -0.93
N ILE A 44 48.92 13.99 -1.21
CA ILE A 44 47.58 13.59 -1.63
C ILE A 44 46.55 13.92 -0.54
N ALA A 45 46.83 13.54 0.70
CA ALA A 45 45.93 13.79 1.82
C ALA A 45 45.69 15.30 2.07
N LEU A 46 46.73 16.10 1.96
CA LEU A 46 46.66 17.57 2.08
C LEU A 46 45.85 18.19 0.90
N SER A 47 46.06 17.70 -0.28
CA SER A 47 45.31 18.15 -1.48
C SER A 47 43.82 17.91 -1.35
N ILE A 48 43.44 16.74 -0.80
CA ILE A 48 42.05 16.37 -0.55
C ILE A 48 41.45 17.23 0.57
N GLU A 49 42.15 17.46 1.65
CA GLU A 49 41.72 18.37 2.71
C GLU A 49 41.44 19.79 2.19
N ASN A 50 42.31 20.31 1.34
CA ASN A 50 42.11 21.60 0.68
C ASN A 50 40.92 21.61 -0.27
N ALA A 51 40.71 20.53 -1.06
CA ALA A 51 39.56 20.38 -1.93
C ALA A 51 38.27 20.37 -1.12
N CYS A 52 38.21 19.59 -0.04
CA CYS A 52 37.08 19.55 0.89
C CYS A 52 36.79 20.90 1.54
N SER A 53 37.83 21.67 1.90
CA SER A 53 37.67 22.99 2.50
C SER A 53 37.05 24.02 1.55
N ASN A 54 37.21 23.84 0.24
CA ASN A 54 36.67 24.71 -0.80
C ASN A 54 35.27 24.28 -1.28
N MET A 55 34.72 23.19 -0.77
CA MET A 55 33.35 22.74 -1.14
C MET A 55 32.30 23.64 -0.49
N LYS A 56 31.23 23.90 -1.23
CA LYS A 56 30.05 24.63 -0.73
C LYS A 56 29.20 23.81 0.24
N THR A 57 29.35 22.48 0.22
CA THR A 57 28.61 21.53 1.05
C THR A 57 29.60 20.70 1.88
N ILE A 58 29.14 20.18 3.01
CA ILE A 58 29.95 19.28 3.86
C ILE A 58 30.23 17.99 3.07
N PRO A 59 31.52 17.63 2.82
CA PRO A 59 31.87 16.44 2.06
C PRO A 59 31.40 15.16 2.80
N THR A 60 31.01 14.16 2.03
CA THR A 60 30.70 12.82 2.57
C THR A 60 31.94 11.94 2.58
N VAL A 61 31.93 10.86 3.36
CA VAL A 61 33.02 9.88 3.35
C VAL A 61 33.21 9.29 1.94
N GLU A 62 32.11 9.08 1.19
CA GLU A 62 32.18 8.54 -0.17
C GLU A 62 32.89 9.52 -1.13
N SER A 63 32.49 10.79 -1.12
CA SER A 63 33.14 11.80 -1.97
C SER A 63 34.62 11.98 -1.66
N VAL A 64 35.03 11.85 -0.39
CA VAL A 64 36.46 11.85 -0.01
C VAL A 64 37.18 10.62 -0.56
N GLN A 65 36.58 9.46 -0.48
CA GLN A 65 37.16 8.22 -1.01
C GLN A 65 37.32 8.25 -2.53
N ASP A 66 36.35 8.84 -3.26
CA ASP A 66 36.45 9.04 -4.71
C ASP A 66 37.61 9.97 -5.08
N MET A 67 37.79 11.06 -4.30
CA MET A 67 38.95 11.95 -4.45
C MET A 67 40.28 11.25 -4.18
N VAL A 68 40.34 10.35 -3.19
CA VAL A 68 41.54 9.55 -2.88
C VAL A 68 41.87 8.64 -4.07
N GLU A 69 40.91 7.92 -4.59
CA GLU A 69 41.10 7.01 -5.73
C GLU A 69 41.61 7.75 -6.96
N TYR A 70 40.98 8.88 -7.28
CA TYR A 70 41.41 9.75 -8.37
C TYR A 70 42.81 10.30 -8.17
N ALA A 71 43.16 10.74 -6.98
CA ALA A 71 44.47 11.32 -6.67
C ALA A 71 45.60 10.28 -6.75
N ILE A 72 45.34 9.03 -6.30
CA ILE A 72 46.29 7.91 -6.46
C ILE A 72 46.53 7.61 -7.95
N ALA A 73 45.45 7.54 -8.74
CA ALA A 73 45.56 7.34 -10.18
C ALA A 73 46.32 8.47 -10.88
N LYS A 74 46.06 9.73 -10.51
CA LYS A 74 46.75 10.93 -11.03
C LYS A 74 48.24 10.96 -10.68
N ALA A 75 48.61 10.37 -9.55
CA ALA A 75 50.03 10.19 -9.18
C ALA A 75 50.76 9.07 -9.98
N GLY A 76 50.07 8.45 -10.96
CA GLY A 76 50.63 7.39 -11.80
C GLY A 76 50.63 6.00 -11.18
N ALA A 77 50.12 5.83 -9.95
CA ALA A 77 50.11 4.56 -9.25
C ALA A 77 48.83 3.74 -9.61
N TYR A 78 48.63 3.43 -10.87
CA TYR A 78 47.40 2.81 -11.38
C TYR A 78 47.05 1.48 -10.73
N ARG A 79 48.07 0.65 -10.43
CA ARG A 79 47.86 -0.64 -9.77
C ARG A 79 47.39 -0.48 -8.32
N LEU A 80 47.98 0.52 -7.65
CA LEU A 80 47.54 0.90 -6.30
C LEU A 80 46.11 1.45 -6.29
N ALA A 81 45.78 2.34 -7.27
CA ALA A 81 44.42 2.86 -7.42
C ALA A 81 43.41 1.70 -7.65
N LYS A 82 43.74 0.76 -8.54
CA LYS A 82 42.91 -0.43 -8.75
C LYS A 82 42.76 -1.26 -7.50
N ASN A 83 43.83 -1.53 -6.76
CA ASN A 83 43.75 -2.30 -5.51
C ASN A 83 42.97 -1.56 -4.44
N TYR A 84 43.06 -0.22 -4.37
CA TYR A 84 42.28 0.62 -3.48
C TYR A 84 40.77 0.56 -3.80
N ALA A 85 40.41 0.65 -5.09
CA ALA A 85 39.02 0.51 -5.53
C ALA A 85 38.45 -0.89 -5.24
N VAL A 86 39.22 -1.95 -5.53
CA VAL A 86 38.84 -3.34 -5.22
C VAL A 86 38.67 -3.54 -3.69
N TYR A 87 39.59 -2.99 -2.89
CA TYR A 87 39.50 -3.04 -1.43
C TYR A 87 38.24 -2.32 -0.93
N ARG A 88 37.94 -1.11 -1.44
CA ARG A 88 36.71 -0.37 -1.13
C ARG A 88 35.50 -1.24 -1.45
N TYR A 89 35.45 -1.80 -2.66
CA TYR A 89 34.33 -2.62 -3.11
C TYR A 89 34.16 -3.89 -2.25
N GLN A 90 35.24 -4.59 -1.93
CA GLN A 90 35.20 -5.75 -1.04
C GLN A 90 34.73 -5.40 0.37
N HIS A 91 35.20 -4.26 0.92
CA HIS A 91 34.74 -3.78 2.22
C HIS A 91 33.29 -3.28 2.18
N GLU A 92 32.83 -2.76 1.06
CA GLU A 92 31.44 -2.41 0.85
C GLU A 92 30.57 -3.67 0.79
N LEU A 93 30.98 -4.68 0.05
CA LEU A 93 30.32 -5.98 0.00
C LEU A 93 30.28 -6.66 1.38
N MET A 94 31.41 -6.69 2.12
CA MET A 94 31.46 -7.27 3.46
C MET A 94 30.59 -6.50 4.46
N ARG A 95 30.52 -5.17 4.35
CA ARG A 95 29.61 -4.36 5.19
C ARG A 95 28.16 -4.60 4.84
N LYS A 96 27.83 -4.73 3.54
CA LYS A 96 26.47 -5.07 3.10
C LYS A 96 26.07 -6.48 3.55
N ALA A 97 26.96 -7.45 3.49
CA ALA A 97 26.74 -8.79 4.02
C ALA A 97 26.57 -8.79 5.54
N ASN A 98 27.46 -8.13 6.25
CA ASN A 98 27.37 -8.01 7.71
C ASN A 98 26.11 -7.25 8.17
N THR A 99 25.63 -6.25 7.42
CA THR A 99 24.39 -5.54 7.75
C THR A 99 23.14 -6.41 7.58
N THR A 100 23.13 -7.36 6.67
CA THR A 100 22.03 -8.32 6.51
C THR A 100 22.01 -9.33 7.66
N ASP A 101 23.15 -9.89 8.02
CA ASP A 101 23.27 -10.81 9.17
C ASP A 101 22.93 -10.10 10.49
N ASP A 102 23.43 -8.86 10.69
CA ASP A 102 23.13 -8.07 11.87
C ASP A 102 21.62 -7.74 11.99
N LYS A 103 20.96 -7.43 10.88
CA LYS A 103 19.52 -7.21 10.84
C LYS A 103 18.74 -8.48 11.17
N ILE A 104 19.14 -9.64 10.60
CA ILE A 104 18.53 -10.92 10.91
C ILE A 104 18.69 -11.26 12.40
N LEU A 105 19.89 -11.08 12.95
CA LEU A 105 20.14 -11.27 14.37
C LEU A 105 19.33 -10.33 15.26
N ALA A 106 19.20 -9.06 14.86
CA ALA A 106 18.37 -8.10 15.58
C ALA A 106 16.88 -8.51 15.60
N ILE A 107 16.36 -9.08 14.50
CA ILE A 107 15.00 -9.64 14.43
C ILE A 107 14.88 -10.83 15.40
N LEU A 108 15.82 -11.79 15.34
CA LEU A 108 15.83 -12.96 16.20
C LEU A 108 15.90 -12.60 17.69
N HIS A 109 16.68 -11.58 18.04
CA HIS A 109 16.82 -11.06 19.39
C HIS A 109 15.72 -10.07 19.82
N ARG A 110 14.72 -9.81 18.96
CA ARG A 110 13.61 -8.85 19.20
C ARG A 110 14.08 -7.43 19.47
N SER A 111 15.24 -7.05 18.97
CA SER A 111 15.87 -5.75 19.14
C SER A 111 15.81 -4.85 17.91
N SER A 112 15.22 -5.32 16.80
CA SER A 112 15.10 -4.55 15.57
C SER A 112 14.07 -3.43 15.72
N ALA A 113 14.51 -2.18 15.78
CA ALA A 113 13.63 -1.00 15.73
C ALA A 113 12.97 -0.88 14.34
N ASP A 114 13.75 -1.12 13.26
CA ASP A 114 13.27 -1.02 11.89
C ASP A 114 12.08 -1.96 11.64
N ALA A 115 12.15 -3.22 12.10
CA ALA A 115 11.05 -4.17 11.95
C ALA A 115 9.81 -3.77 12.76
N LYS A 116 9.99 -3.14 13.93
CA LYS A 116 8.87 -2.64 14.75
C LYS A 116 8.19 -1.41 14.15
N GLU A 117 8.95 -0.58 13.45
CA GLU A 117 8.47 0.67 12.86
C GLU A 117 7.95 0.52 11.41
N GLU A 118 8.20 -0.63 10.77
CA GLU A 118 7.91 -0.81 9.35
C GLU A 118 6.42 -0.96 9.06
N ASN A 119 5.72 -1.77 9.85
CA ASN A 119 4.30 -2.07 9.62
C ASN A 119 3.54 -2.10 10.96
N SER A 120 2.55 -1.22 11.09
CA SER A 120 1.75 -1.10 12.31
C SER A 120 0.82 -2.29 12.60
N ASN A 121 0.72 -3.25 11.67
CA ASN A 121 -0.11 -4.46 11.82
C ASN A 121 0.70 -5.76 11.98
N LYS A 122 2.03 -5.69 11.88
CA LYS A 122 2.92 -6.85 12.04
C LYS A 122 3.66 -6.80 13.37
N ASN A 123 3.50 -7.84 14.20
CA ASN A 123 4.27 -7.97 15.43
C ASN A 123 5.55 -8.78 15.21
N PRO A 124 6.74 -8.15 15.15
CA PRO A 124 8.00 -8.83 14.87
C PRO A 124 8.46 -9.77 15.98
N ASP A 125 7.82 -9.77 17.15
CA ASP A 125 8.15 -10.65 18.26
C ASP A 125 7.49 -12.03 18.13
N ILE A 126 6.55 -12.22 17.18
CA ILE A 126 5.89 -13.49 16.90
C ILE A 126 6.72 -14.30 15.89
N VAL A 127 6.93 -15.59 16.17
CA VAL A 127 7.81 -16.47 15.36
C VAL A 127 7.41 -16.54 13.88
N SER A 128 6.12 -16.61 13.57
CA SER A 128 5.65 -16.62 12.17
C SER A 128 6.02 -15.33 11.43
N THR A 129 5.83 -14.19 12.10
CA THR A 129 6.19 -12.86 11.57
C THR A 129 7.71 -12.69 11.46
N GLN A 130 8.49 -13.21 12.42
CA GLN A 130 9.95 -13.20 12.34
C GLN A 130 10.46 -13.96 11.10
N ARG A 131 9.84 -15.10 10.78
CA ARG A 131 10.20 -15.86 9.57
C ARG A 131 9.98 -15.06 8.28
N ASP A 132 8.90 -14.35 8.19
CA ASP A 132 8.60 -13.46 7.06
C ASP A 132 9.61 -12.31 6.97
N TYR A 133 9.90 -11.63 8.09
CA TYR A 133 10.92 -10.58 8.13
C TYR A 133 12.32 -11.07 7.77
N ILE A 134 12.73 -12.25 8.22
CA ILE A 134 14.02 -12.86 7.85
C ILE A 134 14.07 -13.13 6.34
N ALA A 135 13.01 -13.72 5.77
CA ALA A 135 12.89 -13.92 4.33
C ALA A 135 12.93 -12.57 3.59
N GLY A 136 12.25 -11.55 4.12
CA GLY A 136 12.26 -10.18 3.59
C GLY A 136 13.65 -9.56 3.55
N GLU A 137 14.47 -9.69 4.61
CA GLU A 137 15.84 -9.17 4.62
C GLU A 137 16.73 -9.86 3.58
N VAL A 138 16.58 -11.17 3.39
CA VAL A 138 17.28 -11.92 2.34
C VAL A 138 16.84 -11.44 0.95
N ASN A 139 15.54 -11.29 0.71
CA ASN A 139 15.00 -10.76 -0.54
C ASN A 139 15.50 -9.35 -0.85
N ARG A 140 15.51 -8.45 0.15
CA ARG A 140 16.03 -7.07 0.00
C ARG A 140 17.49 -7.08 -0.43
N ASP A 141 18.31 -7.91 0.20
CA ASP A 141 19.73 -8.02 -0.14
C ASP A 141 19.93 -8.53 -1.58
N LEU A 142 19.23 -9.61 -1.95
CA LEU A 142 19.28 -10.16 -3.31
C LEU A 142 18.78 -9.16 -4.36
N THR A 143 17.67 -8.50 -4.11
CA THR A 143 17.09 -7.51 -5.01
C THR A 143 18.08 -6.37 -5.27
N ARG A 144 18.69 -5.83 -4.23
CA ARG A 144 19.62 -4.70 -4.34
C ARG A 144 20.93 -5.05 -5.01
N ARG A 145 21.44 -6.27 -4.82
CA ARG A 145 22.74 -6.69 -5.34
C ARG A 145 22.69 -7.35 -6.70
N LEU A 146 21.60 -8.07 -7.01
CA LEU A 146 21.54 -8.93 -8.18
C LEU A 146 20.48 -8.53 -9.21
N ILE A 147 19.37 -7.89 -8.76
CA ILE A 147 18.23 -7.61 -9.64
C ILE A 147 18.25 -6.15 -10.11
N LEU A 148 18.43 -5.21 -9.18
CA LEU A 148 18.40 -3.78 -9.52
C LEU A 148 19.75 -3.30 -10.04
N PRO A 149 19.79 -2.52 -11.14
CA PRO A 149 20.96 -1.79 -11.55
C PRO A 149 21.45 -0.85 -10.45
N ALA A 150 22.77 -0.62 -10.41
CA ALA A 150 23.40 0.18 -9.36
C ALA A 150 22.80 1.59 -9.24
N GLU A 151 22.43 2.22 -10.34
CA GLU A 151 21.82 3.55 -10.37
C GLU A 151 20.43 3.59 -9.73
N ILE A 152 19.58 2.55 -9.95
CA ILE A 152 18.26 2.45 -9.34
C ILE A 152 18.42 2.15 -7.84
N THR A 153 19.35 1.27 -7.47
CA THR A 153 19.68 0.99 -6.07
C THR A 153 20.16 2.27 -5.37
N ALA A 154 21.04 3.05 -6.00
CA ALA A 154 21.52 4.32 -5.45
C ALA A 154 20.39 5.33 -5.26
N ALA A 155 19.54 5.52 -6.26
CA ALA A 155 18.39 6.43 -6.19
C ALA A 155 17.38 6.02 -5.10
N HIS A 156 17.17 4.71 -4.90
CA HIS A 156 16.36 4.17 -3.82
C HIS A 156 16.99 4.43 -2.45
N ASP A 157 18.28 4.18 -2.31
CA ASP A 157 19.03 4.34 -1.06
C ASP A 157 19.15 5.80 -0.63
N GLU A 158 19.33 6.71 -1.58
CA GLU A 158 19.34 8.15 -1.35
C GLU A 158 17.98 8.73 -1.01
N GLY A 159 16.90 8.00 -1.32
CA GLY A 159 15.53 8.45 -1.13
C GLY A 159 15.00 9.37 -2.23
N ARG A 160 15.62 9.41 -3.42
CA ARG A 160 15.10 10.10 -4.61
C ARG A 160 13.85 9.40 -5.13
N ILE A 161 13.87 8.06 -5.14
CA ILE A 161 12.73 7.21 -5.47
C ILE A 161 12.56 6.13 -4.41
N HIS A 162 11.41 5.49 -4.37
CA HIS A 162 11.20 4.29 -3.58
C HIS A 162 10.73 3.14 -4.49
N PHE A 163 11.56 2.13 -4.61
CA PHE A 163 11.19 0.85 -5.21
C PHE A 163 10.49 0.03 -4.12
N HIS A 164 9.15 -0.07 -4.20
CA HIS A 164 8.35 -0.70 -3.17
C HIS A 164 8.63 -2.21 -3.06
N ASP A 165 8.41 -2.76 -1.87
CA ASP A 165 8.36 -4.21 -1.63
C ASP A 165 9.61 -4.97 -2.11
N THR A 166 10.79 -4.42 -1.83
CA THR A 166 12.08 -5.06 -2.13
C THR A 166 12.25 -6.36 -1.34
N ASP A 167 11.51 -6.53 -0.26
CA ASP A 167 11.44 -7.73 0.58
C ASP A 167 10.65 -8.89 -0.06
N TYR A 168 9.97 -8.65 -1.18
CA TYR A 168 9.28 -9.67 -1.97
C TYR A 168 9.78 -9.75 -3.43
N SER A 169 10.49 -8.75 -3.91
CA SER A 169 10.77 -8.56 -5.33
C SER A 169 11.78 -9.54 -5.95
N ALA A 170 12.47 -10.36 -5.16
CA ALA A 170 13.27 -11.47 -5.69
C ALA A 170 12.42 -12.65 -6.18
N GLN A 171 11.15 -12.71 -5.78
CA GLN A 171 10.20 -13.72 -6.22
C GLN A 171 9.32 -13.17 -7.35
N PRO A 172 8.84 -14.01 -8.30
CA PRO A 172 7.95 -13.57 -9.38
C PRO A 172 6.50 -13.45 -8.87
N ILE A 173 6.25 -12.48 -7.99
CA ILE A 173 4.94 -12.19 -7.41
C ILE A 173 4.51 -10.75 -7.70
N HIS A 174 3.20 -10.53 -7.74
CA HIS A 174 2.60 -9.23 -8.03
C HIS A 174 2.09 -8.54 -6.77
N ASN A 175 1.64 -7.28 -6.92
CA ASN A 175 1.18 -6.45 -5.82
C ASN A 175 -0.27 -6.75 -5.41
N CYS A 176 -1.23 -6.04 -5.99
CA CYS A 176 -2.65 -6.09 -5.59
C CYS A 176 -3.51 -6.74 -6.66
N ASP A 177 -4.68 -7.27 -6.26
CA ASP A 177 -5.60 -7.91 -7.18
C ASP A 177 -7.10 -7.73 -6.86
N LEU A 178 -7.94 -7.95 -7.88
CA LEU A 178 -9.38 -8.16 -7.76
C LEU A 178 -9.67 -9.65 -7.96
N VAL A 179 -10.00 -10.35 -6.89
CA VAL A 179 -10.23 -11.79 -6.93
C VAL A 179 -11.56 -12.11 -7.63
N ASN A 180 -11.53 -12.97 -8.63
CA ASN A 180 -12.73 -13.43 -9.33
C ASN A 180 -13.41 -14.59 -8.60
N LEU A 181 -14.04 -14.29 -7.46
CA LEU A 181 -14.80 -15.30 -6.71
C LEU A 181 -15.97 -15.86 -7.52
N GLU A 182 -16.57 -15.08 -8.43
CA GLU A 182 -17.65 -15.58 -9.27
C GLU A 182 -17.21 -16.81 -10.05
N ASP A 183 -16.09 -16.71 -10.76
CA ASP A 183 -15.56 -17.85 -11.53
C ASP A 183 -15.23 -19.05 -10.62
N MET A 184 -14.56 -18.79 -9.50
CA MET A 184 -14.11 -19.86 -8.59
C MET A 184 -15.29 -20.59 -7.94
N LEU A 185 -16.32 -19.87 -7.50
CA LEU A 185 -17.46 -20.45 -6.80
C LEU A 185 -18.49 -21.07 -7.75
N GLN A 186 -18.70 -20.49 -8.93
CA GLN A 186 -19.66 -21.02 -9.90
C GLN A 186 -19.12 -22.20 -10.72
N ASN A 187 -17.81 -22.20 -11.01
CA ASN A 187 -17.16 -23.19 -11.87
C ASN A 187 -16.28 -24.19 -11.10
N GLY A 188 -16.18 -24.03 -9.78
CA GLY A 188 -15.26 -24.79 -8.94
C GLY A 188 -13.83 -24.26 -9.00
N THR A 189 -13.03 -24.63 -8.01
CA THR A 189 -11.62 -24.25 -7.88
C THR A 189 -10.81 -25.39 -7.25
N VAL A 190 -9.50 -25.22 -7.15
CA VAL A 190 -8.63 -26.18 -6.45
C VAL A 190 -7.84 -25.43 -5.38
N ILE A 191 -7.89 -25.92 -4.15
CA ILE A 191 -7.12 -25.39 -3.01
C ILE A 191 -6.20 -26.48 -2.51
N THR A 192 -4.89 -26.24 -2.55
CA THR A 192 -3.85 -27.20 -2.13
C THR A 192 -4.05 -28.61 -2.67
N GLY A 193 -4.38 -28.72 -3.98
CA GLY A 193 -4.60 -30.01 -4.65
C GLY A 193 -5.96 -30.64 -4.42
N THR A 194 -6.85 -30.00 -3.65
CA THR A 194 -8.21 -30.50 -3.40
C THR A 194 -9.23 -29.75 -4.25
N LEU A 195 -10.03 -30.51 -5.01
CA LEU A 195 -11.14 -29.95 -5.78
C LEU A 195 -12.22 -29.43 -4.85
N ILE A 196 -12.61 -28.19 -5.05
CA ILE A 196 -13.72 -27.52 -4.36
C ILE A 196 -14.82 -27.28 -5.39
N GLU A 197 -15.92 -27.96 -5.24
CA GLU A 197 -17.10 -27.84 -6.10
C GLU A 197 -17.93 -26.60 -5.75
N LYS A 198 -18.91 -26.27 -6.59
CA LYS A 198 -19.86 -25.18 -6.36
C LYS A 198 -20.55 -25.32 -5.00
N PRO A 199 -20.55 -24.28 -4.14
CA PRO A 199 -21.20 -24.33 -2.82
C PRO A 199 -22.72 -24.56 -2.90
N HIS A 200 -23.26 -25.23 -1.89
CA HIS A 200 -24.70 -25.52 -1.76
C HIS A 200 -25.40 -24.68 -0.69
N SER A 201 -24.77 -23.61 -0.21
CA SER A 201 -25.36 -22.60 0.68
C SER A 201 -24.51 -21.34 0.73
N PHE A 202 -25.09 -20.24 1.19
CA PHE A 202 -24.39 -18.97 1.36
C PHE A 202 -23.25 -19.08 2.39
N SER A 203 -23.50 -19.68 3.55
CA SER A 203 -22.48 -19.84 4.58
C SER A 203 -21.32 -20.73 4.11
N THR A 204 -21.59 -21.76 3.30
CA THR A 204 -20.53 -22.59 2.68
C THR A 204 -19.72 -21.77 1.68
N ALA A 205 -20.38 -20.94 0.85
CA ALA A 205 -19.71 -20.05 -0.10
C ALA A 205 -18.78 -19.07 0.64
N CYS A 206 -19.25 -18.49 1.75
CA CYS A 206 -18.43 -17.61 2.59
C CYS A 206 -17.20 -18.32 3.20
N ASN A 207 -17.38 -19.56 3.66
CA ASN A 207 -16.28 -20.35 4.20
C ASN A 207 -15.23 -20.67 3.13
N ILE A 208 -15.64 -21.05 1.93
CA ILE A 208 -14.72 -21.29 0.80
C ILE A 208 -14.02 -19.99 0.41
N ALA A 209 -14.75 -18.86 0.36
CA ALA A 209 -14.18 -17.56 0.06
C ALA A 209 -13.05 -17.19 1.03
N THR A 210 -13.19 -17.47 2.32
CA THR A 210 -12.12 -17.19 3.30
C THR A 210 -10.88 -18.07 3.09
N GLN A 211 -11.05 -19.30 2.65
CA GLN A 211 -9.93 -20.18 2.28
C GLN A 211 -9.22 -19.66 1.02
N ILE A 212 -9.98 -19.21 0.03
CA ILE A 212 -9.44 -18.56 -1.17
C ILE A 212 -8.63 -17.31 -0.79
N ILE A 213 -9.19 -16.45 0.06
CA ILE A 213 -8.55 -15.23 0.57
C ILE A 213 -7.19 -15.55 1.19
N ALA A 214 -7.12 -16.58 2.04
CA ALA A 214 -5.87 -16.99 2.68
C ALA A 214 -4.81 -17.48 1.69
N GLN A 215 -5.21 -18.24 0.68
CA GLN A 215 -4.32 -18.74 -0.37
C GLN A 215 -3.83 -17.63 -1.30
N VAL A 216 -4.72 -16.72 -1.70
CA VAL A 216 -4.36 -15.54 -2.50
C VAL A 216 -3.38 -14.65 -1.73
N ALA A 217 -3.69 -14.33 -0.47
CA ALA A 217 -2.81 -13.52 0.38
C ALA A 217 -1.41 -14.14 0.60
N SER A 218 -1.30 -15.47 0.49
CA SER A 218 -0.02 -16.18 0.58
C SER A 218 0.73 -16.27 -0.77
N SER A 219 0.12 -15.80 -1.86
CA SER A 219 0.64 -15.92 -3.23
C SER A 219 0.92 -14.55 -3.88
N GLN A 220 0.63 -13.46 -3.20
CA GLN A 220 0.90 -12.08 -3.59
C GLN A 220 1.32 -11.28 -2.35
N TYR A 221 1.86 -10.07 -2.52
CA TYR A 221 2.35 -9.28 -1.37
C TYR A 221 1.52 -8.05 -1.02
N GLY A 222 0.61 -7.64 -1.89
CA GLY A 222 -0.25 -6.47 -1.65
C GLY A 222 -1.62 -6.82 -1.09
N GLY A 223 -2.60 -5.96 -1.34
CA GLY A 223 -3.97 -6.16 -0.92
C GLY A 223 -4.82 -6.83 -2.00
N GLN A 224 -5.83 -7.55 -1.57
CA GLN A 224 -6.83 -8.14 -2.44
C GLN A 224 -8.21 -7.54 -2.18
N THR A 225 -9.07 -7.55 -3.19
CA THR A 225 -10.47 -7.15 -3.04
C THR A 225 -11.38 -8.23 -3.57
N ILE A 226 -12.41 -8.55 -2.78
CA ILE A 226 -13.56 -9.37 -3.19
C ILE A 226 -14.82 -8.50 -3.23
N THR A 227 -15.85 -8.97 -3.90
CA THR A 227 -17.19 -8.36 -3.85
C THR A 227 -18.21 -9.28 -3.24
N LEU A 228 -19.12 -8.72 -2.44
CA LEU A 228 -20.26 -9.46 -1.90
C LEU A 228 -21.24 -9.88 -3.01
N THR A 229 -21.20 -9.19 -4.15
CA THR A 229 -22.01 -9.55 -5.33
C THR A 229 -21.73 -10.96 -5.82
N HIS A 230 -20.50 -11.44 -5.72
CA HIS A 230 -20.13 -12.81 -6.11
C HIS A 230 -20.61 -13.87 -5.11
N LEU A 231 -20.93 -13.48 -3.87
CA LEU A 231 -21.48 -14.35 -2.83
C LEU A 231 -23.02 -14.33 -2.80
N ALA A 232 -23.62 -13.20 -3.14
CA ALA A 232 -25.07 -13.00 -3.08
C ALA A 232 -25.92 -14.05 -3.81
N PRO A 233 -25.51 -14.61 -5.01
CA PRO A 233 -26.28 -15.66 -5.67
C PRO A 233 -26.49 -16.92 -4.82
N PHE A 234 -25.62 -17.18 -3.86
CA PHE A 234 -25.75 -18.32 -2.94
C PHE A 234 -26.82 -18.14 -1.86
N VAL A 235 -27.35 -16.93 -1.70
CA VAL A 235 -28.53 -16.68 -0.85
C VAL A 235 -29.75 -17.40 -1.45
N GLU A 236 -29.96 -17.31 -2.76
CA GLU A 236 -31.03 -18.06 -3.43
C GLU A 236 -30.79 -19.58 -3.39
N VAL A 237 -29.54 -20.02 -3.52
CA VAL A 237 -29.19 -21.44 -3.34
C VAL A 237 -29.60 -21.93 -1.94
N SER A 238 -29.31 -21.15 -0.88
CA SER A 238 -29.76 -21.44 0.48
C SER A 238 -31.27 -21.43 0.60
N ARG A 239 -31.97 -20.48 -0.04
CA ARG A 239 -33.42 -20.35 -0.01
C ARG A 239 -34.08 -21.59 -0.58
N GLN A 240 -33.65 -22.07 -1.74
CA GLN A 240 -34.17 -23.29 -2.36
C GLN A 240 -33.90 -24.53 -1.49
N LYS A 241 -32.70 -24.65 -0.94
CA LYS A 241 -32.32 -25.72 -0.01
C LYS A 241 -33.23 -25.74 1.23
N PHE A 242 -33.47 -24.59 1.86
CA PHE A 242 -34.30 -24.52 3.06
C PHE A 242 -35.77 -24.73 2.77
N ARG A 243 -36.31 -24.27 1.62
CA ARG A 243 -37.68 -24.58 1.21
C ARG A 243 -37.88 -26.08 1.07
N THR A 244 -36.95 -26.78 0.44
CA THR A 244 -37.01 -28.25 0.30
C THR A 244 -36.93 -28.92 1.67
N ALA A 245 -35.97 -28.55 2.50
CA ALA A 245 -35.80 -29.12 3.83
C ALA A 245 -37.03 -28.92 4.72
N VAL A 246 -37.60 -27.70 4.75
CA VAL A 246 -38.82 -27.38 5.54
C VAL A 246 -40.01 -28.22 5.07
N ARG A 247 -40.18 -28.38 3.75
CA ARG A 247 -41.24 -29.19 3.16
C ARG A 247 -41.11 -30.68 3.58
N GLU A 248 -39.90 -31.21 3.51
CA GLU A 248 -39.60 -32.59 3.93
C GLU A 248 -39.83 -32.81 5.44
N GLU A 249 -39.35 -31.88 6.28
CA GLU A 249 -39.51 -31.93 7.73
C GLU A 249 -41.00 -31.90 8.16
N LEU A 250 -41.79 -30.99 7.56
CA LEU A 250 -43.22 -30.87 7.86
C LEU A 250 -44.00 -32.11 7.37
N THR A 251 -43.63 -32.65 6.23
CA THR A 251 -44.18 -33.89 5.68
C THR A 251 -43.89 -35.05 6.64
N LEU A 252 -42.62 -35.17 7.07
CA LEU A 252 -42.21 -36.22 8.01
C LEU A 252 -42.93 -36.11 9.37
N ALA A 253 -43.20 -34.88 9.81
CA ALA A 253 -43.93 -34.59 11.04
C ALA A 253 -45.47 -34.78 10.91
N GLY A 254 -45.98 -35.05 9.69
CA GLY A 254 -47.42 -35.15 9.42
C GLY A 254 -48.14 -33.81 9.47
N ILE A 255 -47.46 -32.70 9.31
CA ILE A 255 -48.02 -31.35 9.38
C ILE A 255 -48.30 -30.86 7.96
N GLN A 256 -49.57 -30.49 7.67
CA GLN A 256 -49.94 -29.81 6.43
C GLN A 256 -49.65 -28.31 6.58
N ALA A 257 -48.81 -27.76 5.69
CA ALA A 257 -48.52 -26.35 5.65
C ALA A 257 -48.74 -25.78 4.26
N SER A 258 -49.13 -24.50 4.19
CA SER A 258 -49.22 -23.79 2.91
C SER A 258 -47.81 -23.42 2.40
N GLU A 259 -47.71 -23.16 1.10
CA GLU A 259 -46.45 -22.68 0.49
C GLU A 259 -45.94 -21.35 1.16
N ASP A 260 -46.88 -20.49 1.56
CA ASP A 260 -46.54 -19.25 2.25
C ASP A 260 -45.90 -19.52 3.63
N GLN A 261 -46.42 -20.51 4.36
CA GLN A 261 -45.84 -20.92 5.64
C GLN A 261 -44.47 -21.56 5.46
N ILE A 262 -44.31 -22.40 4.44
CA ILE A 262 -42.99 -22.98 4.10
C ILE A 262 -42.00 -21.89 3.72
N ASN A 263 -42.40 -20.93 2.88
CA ASN A 263 -41.57 -19.82 2.48
C ASN A 263 -41.19 -18.93 3.70
N LEU A 264 -42.10 -18.63 4.57
CA LEU A 264 -41.81 -17.83 5.77
C LEU A 264 -40.76 -18.48 6.67
N ILE A 265 -40.88 -19.80 6.92
CA ILE A 265 -39.90 -20.55 7.72
C ILE A 265 -38.54 -20.60 7.01
N ALA A 266 -38.58 -20.84 5.69
CA ALA A 266 -37.35 -20.88 4.89
C ALA A 266 -36.61 -19.54 4.91
N GLU A 267 -37.33 -18.41 4.77
CA GLU A 267 -36.71 -17.06 4.81
C GLU A 267 -36.05 -16.75 6.18
N GLU A 268 -36.64 -17.18 7.29
CA GLU A 268 -35.97 -17.02 8.60
C GLU A 268 -34.67 -17.85 8.65
N ARG A 269 -34.63 -19.05 8.07
CA ARG A 269 -33.41 -19.85 7.96
C ARG A 269 -32.39 -19.22 7.02
N VAL A 270 -32.82 -18.57 5.94
CA VAL A 270 -31.95 -17.81 5.02
C VAL A 270 -31.28 -16.65 5.77
N LYS A 271 -32.04 -15.87 6.54
CA LYS A 271 -31.49 -14.78 7.33
C LYS A 271 -30.40 -15.27 8.32
N GLU A 272 -30.67 -16.40 8.99
CA GLU A 272 -29.70 -17.00 9.90
C GLU A 272 -28.47 -17.55 9.15
N ASP A 273 -28.61 -18.10 7.96
CA ASP A 273 -27.50 -18.56 7.11
C ASP A 273 -26.65 -17.37 6.63
N VAL A 274 -27.28 -16.27 6.25
CA VAL A 274 -26.59 -15.01 5.88
C VAL A 274 -25.79 -14.48 7.07
N LYS A 275 -26.39 -14.45 8.25
CA LYS A 275 -25.72 -14.02 9.49
C LYS A 275 -24.49 -14.88 9.79
N LYS A 276 -24.61 -16.20 9.67
CA LYS A 276 -23.49 -17.15 9.85
C LYS A 276 -22.40 -16.94 8.80
N GLY A 277 -22.78 -16.80 7.53
CA GLY A 277 -21.82 -16.59 6.45
C GLY A 277 -21.01 -15.31 6.63
N VAL A 278 -21.67 -14.20 6.96
CA VAL A 278 -21.00 -12.93 7.23
C VAL A 278 -20.09 -13.03 8.46
N GLN A 279 -20.54 -13.72 9.51
CA GLN A 279 -19.75 -13.96 10.70
C GLN A 279 -18.47 -14.78 10.38
N ILE A 280 -18.57 -15.78 9.51
CA ILE A 280 -17.42 -16.57 9.04
C ILE A 280 -16.39 -15.64 8.39
N ILE A 281 -16.81 -14.78 7.45
CA ILE A 281 -15.90 -13.84 6.81
C ILE A 281 -15.23 -12.95 7.86
N GLN A 282 -16.00 -12.32 8.74
CA GLN A 282 -15.47 -11.36 9.70
C GLN A 282 -14.48 -11.98 10.68
N TYR A 283 -14.77 -13.15 11.24
CA TYR A 283 -13.88 -13.80 12.20
C TYR A 283 -12.67 -14.46 11.54
N GLN A 284 -12.86 -15.15 10.42
CA GLN A 284 -11.74 -15.83 9.77
C GLN A 284 -10.69 -14.84 9.23
N VAL A 285 -11.11 -13.73 8.64
CA VAL A 285 -10.16 -12.71 8.15
C VAL A 285 -9.24 -12.19 9.25
N VAL A 286 -9.75 -11.99 10.48
CA VAL A 286 -8.93 -11.47 11.58
C VAL A 286 -8.15 -12.54 12.34
N THR A 287 -8.52 -13.81 12.20
CA THR A 287 -7.88 -14.94 12.89
C THR A 287 -6.93 -15.73 12.02
N LEU A 288 -6.93 -15.54 10.71
CA LEU A 288 -6.00 -16.18 9.78
C LEU A 288 -4.63 -15.51 9.85
N MET A 289 -3.60 -16.34 9.90
CA MET A 289 -2.20 -15.93 9.71
C MET A 289 -1.72 -16.45 8.36
N THR A 290 -1.37 -15.56 7.46
CA THR A 290 -0.82 -15.90 6.14
C THR A 290 0.69 -16.10 6.19
N THR A 291 1.29 -16.55 5.10
CA THR A 291 2.76 -16.66 4.98
C THR A 291 3.47 -15.32 5.12
N ASN A 292 2.76 -14.20 4.92
CA ASN A 292 3.30 -12.84 5.09
C ASN A 292 3.35 -12.38 6.57
N GLY A 293 3.14 -13.29 7.51
CA GLY A 293 3.27 -13.02 8.95
C GLY A 293 2.20 -12.10 9.54
N GLN A 294 1.07 -11.92 8.85
CA GLN A 294 -0.07 -11.11 9.28
C GLN A 294 -1.40 -11.68 8.79
N ALA A 295 -2.51 -11.14 9.27
CA ALA A 295 -3.84 -11.41 8.72
C ALA A 295 -3.92 -10.92 7.25
N PRO A 296 -4.79 -11.53 6.41
CA PRO A 296 -4.95 -11.10 5.02
C PRO A 296 -5.29 -9.62 4.91
N PHE A 297 -4.57 -8.90 4.05
CA PHE A 297 -4.92 -7.54 3.70
C PHE A 297 -6.02 -7.56 2.63
N ILE A 298 -7.26 -7.39 3.07
CA ILE A 298 -8.44 -7.57 2.22
C ILE A 298 -9.42 -6.41 2.32
N SER A 299 -9.98 -6.04 1.17
CA SER A 299 -11.14 -5.15 1.04
C SER A 299 -12.36 -5.92 0.53
N VAL A 300 -13.53 -5.55 1.02
CA VAL A 300 -14.82 -6.14 0.62
C VAL A 300 -15.66 -5.06 -0.04
N CYS A 301 -15.98 -5.25 -1.32
CA CYS A 301 -16.83 -4.36 -2.09
C CYS A 301 -18.30 -4.61 -1.78
N MET A 302 -19.05 -3.53 -1.58
CA MET A 302 -20.50 -3.47 -1.33
C MET A 302 -21.13 -2.53 -2.35
N CYS A 303 -21.44 -3.04 -3.55
CA CYS A 303 -21.97 -2.29 -4.69
C CYS A 303 -23.24 -2.97 -5.21
N LEU A 304 -24.41 -2.33 -5.04
CA LEU A 304 -25.69 -2.89 -5.47
C LEU A 304 -25.79 -2.92 -7.00
N ASN A 305 -25.22 -1.95 -7.70
CA ASN A 305 -25.29 -1.85 -9.17
C ASN A 305 -24.49 -2.93 -9.91
N GLU A 306 -23.58 -3.64 -9.22
CA GLU A 306 -22.97 -4.85 -9.81
C GLU A 306 -23.99 -5.96 -10.11
N CYS A 307 -25.17 -5.96 -9.50
CA CYS A 307 -26.26 -6.90 -9.79
C CYS A 307 -26.97 -6.62 -11.12
N GLY A 308 -26.72 -5.47 -11.77
CA GLY A 308 -27.49 -5.04 -12.94
C GLY A 308 -28.99 -4.90 -12.62
N ASP A 309 -29.84 -5.37 -13.53
CA ASP A 309 -31.29 -5.27 -13.42
C ASP A 309 -31.95 -6.42 -12.63
N ASP A 310 -31.19 -7.32 -12.05
CA ASP A 310 -31.71 -8.42 -11.23
C ASP A 310 -32.13 -7.91 -9.84
N GLU A 311 -33.40 -7.57 -9.72
CA GLU A 311 -33.96 -7.02 -8.47
C GLU A 311 -33.93 -8.03 -7.32
N GLY A 312 -34.10 -9.32 -7.60
CA GLY A 312 -34.03 -10.39 -6.59
C GLY A 312 -32.62 -10.50 -5.98
N LEU A 313 -31.62 -10.56 -6.86
CA LEU A 313 -30.22 -10.58 -6.45
C LEU A 313 -29.81 -9.28 -5.71
N ARG A 314 -30.32 -8.13 -6.16
CA ARG A 314 -30.07 -6.83 -5.54
C ARG A 314 -30.62 -6.75 -4.11
N ASN A 315 -31.82 -7.29 -3.86
CA ASN A 315 -32.40 -7.38 -2.54
C ASN A 315 -31.63 -8.33 -1.63
N ASP A 316 -31.20 -9.49 -2.14
CA ASP A 316 -30.37 -10.44 -1.41
C ASP A 316 -29.00 -9.82 -1.07
N LEU A 317 -28.36 -9.14 -2.00
CA LEU A 317 -27.11 -8.40 -1.76
C LEU A 317 -27.30 -7.30 -0.70
N ALA A 318 -28.41 -6.56 -0.75
CA ALA A 318 -28.72 -5.54 0.27
C ALA A 318 -28.84 -6.15 1.66
N MET A 319 -29.41 -7.33 1.80
CA MET A 319 -29.47 -8.08 3.05
C MET A 319 -28.07 -8.48 3.55
N VAL A 320 -27.22 -8.96 2.66
CA VAL A 320 -25.83 -9.34 3.00
C VAL A 320 -25.01 -8.11 3.42
N ILE A 321 -25.12 -7.00 2.70
CA ILE A 321 -24.47 -5.73 3.03
C ILE A 321 -24.94 -5.23 4.42
N ALA A 322 -26.24 -5.25 4.66
CA ALA A 322 -26.79 -4.85 5.95
C ALA A 322 -26.24 -5.68 7.11
N GLU A 323 -26.13 -6.99 6.91
CA GLU A 323 -25.57 -7.86 7.94
C GLU A 323 -24.07 -7.62 8.15
N MET A 324 -23.30 -7.36 7.07
CA MET A 324 -21.89 -7.00 7.17
C MET A 324 -21.70 -5.72 7.99
N LEU A 325 -22.52 -4.70 7.74
CA LEU A 325 -22.47 -3.44 8.49
C LEU A 325 -22.89 -3.61 9.95
N ARG A 326 -23.94 -4.41 10.23
CA ARG A 326 -24.39 -4.68 11.61
C ARG A 326 -23.30 -5.37 12.42
N GLN A 327 -22.67 -6.39 11.85
CA GLN A 327 -21.58 -7.11 12.52
C GLN A 327 -20.34 -6.24 12.68
N ARG A 328 -20.06 -5.33 11.74
CA ARG A 328 -18.98 -4.36 11.89
C ARG A 328 -19.27 -3.36 13.02
N ILE A 329 -20.50 -2.87 13.17
CA ILE A 329 -20.91 -2.01 14.27
C ILE A 329 -20.75 -2.71 15.62
N GLN A 330 -21.07 -4.01 15.70
CA GLN A 330 -20.86 -4.83 16.87
C GLN A 330 -19.38 -5.06 17.17
N GLY A 331 -18.58 -5.34 16.12
CA GLY A 331 -17.17 -5.70 16.23
C GLY A 331 -16.93 -7.18 16.55
N VAL A 332 -15.72 -7.48 17.02
CA VAL A 332 -15.29 -8.80 17.51
C VAL A 332 -14.78 -8.69 18.94
N LYS A 333 -14.83 -9.77 19.70
CA LYS A 333 -14.24 -9.79 21.03
C LYS A 333 -12.74 -9.95 20.94
N ASN A 334 -11.99 -9.07 21.61
CA ASN A 334 -10.56 -9.22 21.79
C ASN A 334 -10.25 -10.31 22.86
N GLU A 335 -8.98 -10.51 23.15
CA GLU A 335 -8.48 -11.52 24.09
C GLU A 335 -8.98 -11.33 25.54
N VAL A 336 -9.38 -10.11 25.92
CA VAL A 336 -9.93 -9.80 27.25
C VAL A 336 -11.47 -9.77 27.24
N GLY A 337 -12.10 -10.18 26.13
CA GLY A 337 -13.55 -10.33 26.02
C GLY A 337 -14.32 -9.04 25.70
N VAL A 338 -13.63 -7.98 25.32
CA VAL A 338 -14.24 -6.69 24.96
C VAL A 338 -14.49 -6.61 23.46
N TRP A 339 -15.64 -6.05 23.08
CA TRP A 339 -16.00 -5.80 21.70
C TRP A 339 -15.19 -4.64 21.13
N VAL A 340 -14.39 -4.90 20.08
CA VAL A 340 -13.58 -3.93 19.36
C VAL A 340 -13.85 -4.03 17.86
N ALA A 341 -13.74 -2.91 17.14
CA ALA A 341 -13.85 -2.94 15.69
C ALA A 341 -12.56 -3.49 15.07
N PRO A 342 -12.62 -4.56 14.26
CA PRO A 342 -11.45 -5.03 13.54
C PRO A 342 -11.07 -4.07 12.40
N ALA A 343 -9.76 -3.92 12.14
CA ALA A 343 -9.28 -3.12 11.01
C ALA A 343 -9.66 -3.75 9.66
N PHE A 344 -9.68 -5.06 9.58
CA PHE A 344 -9.99 -5.84 8.37
C PHE A 344 -11.19 -6.79 8.58
N PRO A 345 -11.88 -7.15 7.49
CA PRO A 345 -11.75 -6.60 6.12
C PRO A 345 -12.07 -5.10 6.06
N LYS A 346 -11.36 -4.37 5.21
CA LYS A 346 -11.74 -3.00 4.84
C LYS A 346 -13.05 -3.06 4.06
N LEU A 347 -14.00 -2.19 4.37
CA LEU A 347 -15.31 -2.18 3.71
C LEU A 347 -15.40 -0.99 2.74
N LEU A 348 -15.75 -1.27 1.48
CA LEU A 348 -15.93 -0.29 0.42
C LEU A 348 -17.42 -0.19 0.09
N TYR A 349 -18.06 0.90 0.46
CA TYR A 349 -19.49 1.14 0.23
C TYR A 349 -19.68 2.08 -0.96
N PHE A 350 -20.36 1.60 -1.99
CA PHE A 350 -20.68 2.39 -3.16
C PHE A 350 -21.91 3.26 -2.91
N LEU A 351 -21.75 4.54 -3.16
CA LEU A 351 -22.83 5.51 -3.15
C LEU A 351 -23.44 5.57 -4.56
N GLU A 352 -24.71 5.23 -4.63
CA GLU A 352 -25.48 5.05 -5.85
C GLU A 352 -26.69 5.97 -5.84
N GLU A 353 -27.34 6.20 -6.98
CA GLU A 353 -28.51 7.08 -7.08
C GLU A 353 -29.66 6.61 -6.16
N ASP A 354 -29.85 5.30 -6.03
CA ASP A 354 -30.95 4.71 -5.27
C ASP A 354 -30.64 4.40 -3.80
N ASN A 355 -29.45 4.79 -3.30
CA ASN A 355 -29.10 4.63 -1.89
C ASN A 355 -28.63 5.92 -1.19
N THR A 356 -28.36 7.03 -1.93
CA THR A 356 -27.67 8.20 -1.37
C THR A 356 -28.63 9.20 -0.73
N TYR A 357 -29.84 9.35 -1.24
CA TYR A 357 -30.78 10.39 -0.81
C TYR A 357 -32.02 9.81 -0.15
N GLU A 358 -32.59 10.60 0.76
CA GLU A 358 -33.86 10.27 1.42
C GLU A 358 -34.97 10.02 0.40
N GLY A 359 -35.74 8.95 0.60
CA GLY A 359 -36.78 8.51 -0.34
C GLY A 359 -36.29 7.53 -1.41
N SER A 360 -35.00 7.33 -1.59
CA SER A 360 -34.49 6.27 -2.47
C SER A 360 -34.65 4.89 -1.83
N LYS A 361 -34.76 3.86 -2.67
CA LYS A 361 -35.12 2.49 -2.24
C LYS A 361 -34.19 1.90 -1.19
N TYR A 362 -32.90 2.17 -1.29
CA TYR A 362 -31.88 1.61 -0.42
C TYR A 362 -31.21 2.64 0.50
N PHE A 363 -31.78 3.81 0.68
CA PHE A 363 -31.24 4.83 1.59
C PHE A 363 -31.06 4.32 3.03
N TRP A 364 -31.89 3.37 3.45
CA TRP A 364 -31.78 2.72 4.76
C TRP A 364 -30.43 2.02 4.97
N LEU A 365 -29.79 1.48 3.89
CA LEU A 365 -28.44 0.94 3.94
C LEU A 365 -27.41 2.03 4.21
N THR A 366 -27.52 3.17 3.53
CA THR A 366 -26.62 4.31 3.76
C THR A 366 -26.76 4.88 5.15
N LYS A 367 -27.98 4.89 5.73
CA LYS A 367 -28.17 5.22 7.15
C LYS A 367 -27.42 4.25 8.07
N LEU A 368 -27.42 2.96 7.72
CA LEU A 368 -26.70 1.94 8.49
C LEU A 368 -25.17 2.10 8.33
N ALA A 369 -24.70 2.39 7.11
CA ALA A 369 -23.29 2.71 6.82
C ALA A 369 -22.84 3.95 7.60
N ALA A 370 -23.66 5.01 7.62
CA ALA A 370 -23.40 6.22 8.39
C ALA A 370 -23.26 5.95 9.91
N LYS A 371 -24.13 5.08 10.48
CA LYS A 371 -24.00 4.64 11.87
C LYS A 371 -22.69 3.91 12.15
N CYS A 372 -22.24 3.10 11.17
CA CYS A 372 -20.95 2.42 11.27
C CYS A 372 -19.78 3.42 11.25
N SER A 373 -19.76 4.33 10.30
CA SER A 373 -18.71 5.36 10.17
C SER A 373 -18.69 6.36 11.32
N ALA A 374 -19.84 6.64 11.93
CA ALA A 374 -19.92 7.53 13.09
C ALA A 374 -19.14 7.00 14.30
N LYS A 375 -18.98 5.68 14.39
CA LYS A 375 -18.31 5.00 15.49
C LYS A 375 -16.95 4.43 15.12
N HIS A 376 -16.79 3.96 13.88
CA HIS A 376 -15.63 3.20 13.44
C HIS A 376 -14.99 3.81 12.19
N LEU A 377 -13.81 3.29 11.82
CA LEU A 377 -13.04 3.73 10.64
C LEU A 377 -13.63 3.27 9.29
N THR A 378 -14.74 2.56 9.29
CA THR A 378 -15.35 1.95 8.10
C THR A 378 -16.87 2.15 8.09
N PRO A 379 -17.50 2.05 6.91
CA PRO A 379 -16.95 1.82 5.59
C PRO A 379 -16.31 3.06 4.97
N ASP A 380 -15.50 2.85 3.92
CA ASP A 380 -15.10 3.88 2.99
C ASP A 380 -16.18 4.08 1.93
N TYR A 381 -16.22 5.26 1.32
CA TYR A 381 -17.25 5.62 0.35
C TYR A 381 -16.65 5.86 -1.03
N ILE A 382 -17.25 5.19 -2.04
CA ILE A 382 -16.93 5.39 -3.46
C ILE A 382 -18.18 5.93 -4.15
N SER A 383 -18.05 7.08 -4.81
CA SER A 383 -19.12 7.70 -5.58
C SER A 383 -19.22 7.06 -6.96
N GLU A 384 -20.30 6.33 -7.23
CA GLU A 384 -20.61 5.82 -8.55
C GLU A 384 -20.70 6.95 -9.59
N LYS A 385 -21.39 8.04 -9.25
CA LYS A 385 -21.53 9.22 -10.12
C LYS A 385 -20.18 9.73 -10.59
N LYS A 386 -19.27 9.98 -9.65
CA LYS A 386 -17.93 10.48 -9.97
C LYS A 386 -17.06 9.43 -10.67
N MET A 387 -17.23 8.17 -10.33
CA MET A 387 -16.50 7.12 -10.98
C MET A 387 -16.90 6.96 -12.46
N LEU A 388 -18.19 7.05 -12.79
CA LEU A 388 -18.66 7.05 -14.17
C LEU A 388 -18.14 8.26 -14.94
N GLU A 389 -18.12 9.46 -14.32
CA GLU A 389 -17.55 10.67 -14.93
C GLU A 389 -16.06 10.53 -15.26
N LEU A 390 -15.27 9.92 -14.36
CA LEU A 390 -13.81 9.85 -14.46
C LEU A 390 -13.30 8.60 -15.19
N LYS A 391 -13.98 7.47 -15.06
CA LYS A 391 -13.51 6.16 -15.53
C LYS A 391 -14.44 5.52 -16.57
N GLY A 392 -15.66 6.01 -16.70
CA GLY A 392 -16.67 5.47 -17.63
C GLY A 392 -17.27 4.12 -17.23
N ASP A 393 -16.88 3.55 -16.12
CA ASP A 393 -17.33 2.24 -15.64
C ASP A 393 -17.30 2.18 -14.10
N ILE A 394 -17.93 1.15 -13.51
CA ILE A 394 -18.04 0.95 -12.06
C ILE A 394 -17.31 -0.33 -11.67
N TYR A 395 -16.34 -0.21 -10.80
CA TYR A 395 -15.57 -1.35 -10.26
C TYR A 395 -14.81 -0.91 -9.01
N PRO A 396 -14.48 -1.82 -8.07
CA PRO A 396 -13.75 -1.47 -6.87
C PRO A 396 -12.25 -1.29 -7.13
N CYS A 397 -11.57 -0.68 -6.17
CA CYS A 397 -10.12 -0.68 -6.12
C CYS A 397 -9.58 -2.03 -5.62
N MET A 398 -8.35 -2.32 -5.97
CA MET A 398 -7.55 -3.43 -5.42
C MET A 398 -6.94 -3.00 -4.09
N GLY A 399 -7.14 -3.78 -3.03
CA GLY A 399 -6.60 -3.47 -1.71
C GLY A 399 -7.07 -2.11 -1.19
N CYS A 400 -6.13 -1.17 -0.96
CA CYS A 400 -6.46 0.13 -0.38
C CYS A 400 -7.11 1.09 -1.37
N ARG A 401 -6.48 1.33 -2.54
CA ARG A 401 -6.87 2.39 -3.47
C ARG A 401 -6.35 2.21 -4.90
N SER A 402 -5.74 1.08 -5.23
CA SER A 402 -5.22 0.85 -6.57
C SER A 402 -6.37 0.54 -7.53
N PHE A 403 -6.60 1.41 -8.51
CA PHE A 403 -7.63 1.22 -9.52
C PHE A 403 -7.02 0.71 -10.83
N LEU A 404 -7.69 -0.28 -11.42
CA LEU A 404 -7.44 -0.70 -12.79
C LEU A 404 -7.87 0.38 -13.78
N THR A 405 -7.34 0.30 -14.99
CA THR A 405 -7.88 0.99 -16.17
C THR A 405 -8.76 0.02 -16.97
N PRO A 406 -9.69 0.51 -17.81
CA PRO A 406 -10.39 -0.35 -18.76
C PRO A 406 -9.39 -1.17 -19.57
N ASP A 407 -9.68 -2.46 -19.76
CA ASP A 407 -8.78 -3.33 -20.51
C ASP A 407 -8.83 -3.02 -22.01
N ARG A 408 -7.67 -3.06 -22.69
CA ARG A 408 -7.60 -2.84 -24.13
C ARG A 408 -7.78 -4.10 -24.96
N PHE A 409 -7.73 -5.27 -24.35
CA PHE A 409 -7.97 -6.51 -25.07
C PHE A 409 -9.46 -6.69 -25.44
N THR A 410 -10.39 -6.18 -24.62
CA THR A 410 -11.81 -6.13 -24.96
C THR A 410 -12.04 -5.22 -26.16
N ASP A 411 -11.48 -4.00 -26.15
CA ASP A 411 -11.61 -3.04 -27.26
C ASP A 411 -10.97 -3.53 -28.56
N ALA A 412 -9.88 -4.30 -28.46
CA ALA A 412 -9.20 -4.91 -29.59
C ALA A 412 -9.92 -6.17 -30.15
N GLY A 413 -11.06 -6.57 -29.58
CA GLY A 413 -11.77 -7.77 -29.97
C GLY A 413 -11.07 -9.07 -29.59
N ILE A 414 -10.08 -9.03 -28.71
CA ILE A 414 -9.42 -10.22 -28.15
C ILE A 414 -10.38 -10.83 -27.13
N GLY A 415 -10.70 -12.10 -27.28
CA GLY A 415 -11.68 -12.80 -26.45
C GLY A 415 -11.20 -13.06 -25.01
N ASN A 416 -11.72 -14.12 -24.42
CA ASN A 416 -11.40 -14.52 -23.04
C ASN A 416 -9.95 -15.04 -22.90
N ILE A 417 -8.98 -14.16 -22.77
CA ILE A 417 -7.56 -14.54 -22.62
C ILE A 417 -7.25 -15.25 -21.30
N ALA A 418 -8.14 -15.11 -20.32
CA ALA A 418 -8.01 -15.77 -19.02
C ALA A 418 -8.71 -17.13 -18.94
N ASN A 419 -9.39 -17.55 -20.01
CA ASN A 419 -10.16 -18.80 -20.11
C ASN A 419 -11.28 -18.95 -19.04
N ALA A 420 -11.74 -17.86 -18.45
CA ALA A 420 -12.83 -17.88 -17.48
C ALA A 420 -14.17 -18.22 -18.15
N LYS A 421 -14.93 -19.18 -17.63
CA LYS A 421 -16.17 -19.66 -18.23
C LYS A 421 -17.29 -18.63 -18.21
N ASN A 422 -17.28 -17.73 -17.23
CA ASN A 422 -18.27 -16.67 -17.03
C ASN A 422 -17.85 -15.32 -17.64
N TYR A 423 -16.83 -15.30 -18.49
CA TYR A 423 -16.44 -14.11 -19.24
C TYR A 423 -17.53 -13.74 -20.28
N VAL A 424 -17.85 -12.44 -20.32
CA VAL A 424 -18.81 -11.87 -21.29
C VAL A 424 -18.04 -11.11 -22.38
N PRO A 425 -18.07 -11.56 -23.64
CA PRO A 425 -17.43 -10.86 -24.74
C PRO A 425 -17.95 -9.42 -24.91
N GLY A 426 -17.06 -8.48 -25.21
CA GLY A 426 -17.41 -7.07 -25.44
C GLY A 426 -17.66 -6.25 -24.15
N LYS A 427 -17.55 -6.86 -22.97
CA LYS A 427 -17.63 -6.16 -21.69
C LYS A 427 -16.26 -6.13 -21.04
N HIS A 428 -15.81 -4.95 -20.57
CA HIS A 428 -14.55 -4.82 -19.85
C HIS A 428 -14.53 -5.72 -18.61
N LYS A 429 -13.40 -6.38 -18.39
CA LYS A 429 -13.16 -7.26 -17.27
C LYS A 429 -12.37 -6.52 -16.18
N TYR A 430 -12.81 -6.60 -14.94
CA TYR A 430 -12.10 -6.06 -13.78
C TYR A 430 -11.69 -7.16 -12.80
N TYR A 431 -12.62 -7.98 -12.35
CA TYR A 431 -12.30 -9.13 -11.50
C TYR A 431 -11.44 -10.16 -12.22
N GLY A 432 -10.42 -10.65 -11.54
CA GLY A 432 -9.39 -11.50 -12.13
C GLY A 432 -8.25 -10.72 -12.78
N ARG A 433 -8.15 -9.41 -12.52
CA ARG A 433 -7.03 -8.56 -12.97
C ARG A 433 -6.21 -8.07 -11.77
N PHE A 434 -5.01 -7.56 -12.02
CA PHE A 434 -4.04 -7.27 -10.97
C PHE A 434 -3.13 -6.09 -11.30
N ASN A 435 -2.39 -5.61 -10.28
CA ASN A 435 -1.32 -4.62 -10.41
C ASN A 435 0.03 -5.31 -10.22
N GLN A 436 0.98 -5.05 -11.13
CA GLN A 436 2.30 -5.68 -11.13
C GLN A 436 3.23 -5.13 -10.04
N GLY A 437 3.09 -3.87 -9.65
CA GLY A 437 3.91 -3.23 -8.63
C GLY A 437 3.96 -1.71 -8.74
N VAL A 438 4.73 -1.10 -7.85
CA VAL A 438 4.79 0.36 -7.66
C VAL A 438 6.24 0.83 -7.54
N VAL A 439 6.53 2.00 -8.10
CA VAL A 439 7.72 2.80 -7.81
C VAL A 439 7.26 4.23 -7.54
N THR A 440 7.71 4.83 -6.44
CA THR A 440 7.26 6.17 -6.00
C THR A 440 8.39 7.18 -6.13
N VAL A 441 8.10 8.34 -6.74
CA VAL A 441 9.00 9.49 -6.78
C VAL A 441 8.84 10.34 -5.51
N ASN A 442 9.97 10.77 -4.94
CA ASN A 442 10.04 11.75 -3.86
C ASN A 442 10.12 13.16 -4.46
N LEU A 443 8.98 13.82 -4.63
CA LEU A 443 8.91 15.14 -5.27
C LEU A 443 9.74 16.22 -4.52
N PRO A 444 9.71 16.31 -3.16
CA PRO A 444 10.56 17.23 -2.43
C PRO A 444 12.05 17.02 -2.67
N PHE A 445 12.49 15.77 -2.85
CA PHE A 445 13.90 15.49 -3.15
C PHE A 445 14.33 16.15 -4.46
N VAL A 446 13.51 15.97 -5.52
CA VAL A 446 13.76 16.58 -6.84
C VAL A 446 13.76 18.11 -6.76
N ALA A 447 12.78 18.66 -6.02
CA ALA A 447 12.68 20.10 -5.82
C ALA A 447 13.89 20.68 -5.07
N MET A 448 14.35 20.02 -4.01
CA MET A 448 15.51 20.48 -3.23
C MET A 448 16.84 20.31 -3.99
N ASP A 449 16.97 19.26 -4.80
CA ASP A 449 18.14 19.01 -5.64
C ASP A 449 18.32 20.10 -6.70
N SER A 450 17.21 20.67 -7.23
CA SER A 450 17.20 21.78 -8.21
C SER A 450 17.61 23.15 -7.61
N GLY A 451 17.66 23.29 -6.28
CA GLY A 451 18.07 24.52 -5.61
C GLY A 451 17.12 25.72 -5.85
N LYS A 452 15.84 25.49 -6.03
CA LYS A 452 14.77 26.47 -6.34
C LYS A 452 14.79 27.04 -7.78
N ASP A 453 15.61 26.48 -8.64
CA ASP A 453 15.60 26.80 -10.08
C ASP A 453 14.55 25.93 -10.78
N LEU A 454 13.52 26.56 -11.34
CA LEU A 454 12.43 25.84 -12.00
C LEU A 454 12.89 25.10 -13.27
N ASP A 455 13.82 25.66 -14.04
CA ASP A 455 14.32 25.00 -15.24
C ASP A 455 15.17 23.78 -14.85
N ALA A 456 15.97 23.88 -13.78
CA ALA A 456 16.69 22.77 -13.21
C ALA A 456 15.73 21.73 -12.65
N PHE A 457 14.67 22.15 -11.95
CA PHE A 457 13.64 21.26 -11.45
C PHE A 457 13.02 20.39 -12.54
N TRP A 458 12.61 20.99 -13.67
CA TRP A 458 11.98 20.22 -14.74
C TRP A 458 12.95 19.23 -15.40
N ARG A 459 14.24 19.57 -15.53
CA ARG A 459 15.26 18.61 -16.03
C ARG A 459 15.48 17.45 -15.07
N GLU A 460 15.72 17.74 -13.79
CA GLU A 460 15.89 16.72 -12.73
C GLU A 460 14.65 15.84 -12.58
N PHE A 461 13.47 16.44 -12.79
CA PHE A 461 12.21 15.71 -12.73
C PHE A 461 12.07 14.74 -13.91
N ASP A 462 12.38 15.16 -15.13
CA ASP A 462 12.40 14.28 -16.30
C ASP A 462 13.39 13.12 -16.12
N GLU A 463 14.59 13.38 -15.61
CA GLU A 463 15.59 12.33 -15.32
C GLU A 463 15.11 11.37 -14.24
N THR A 464 14.47 11.89 -13.20
CA THR A 464 13.91 11.05 -12.11
C THR A 464 12.73 10.20 -12.61
N LEU A 465 11.85 10.75 -13.45
CA LEU A 465 10.76 9.99 -14.07
C LEU A 465 11.29 8.87 -14.96
N GLU A 466 12.39 9.11 -15.69
CA GLU A 466 13.05 8.07 -16.49
C GLU A 466 13.65 6.97 -15.61
N LEU A 467 14.22 7.31 -14.46
CA LEU A 467 14.63 6.31 -13.45
C LEU A 467 13.47 5.48 -12.95
N CYS A 468 12.33 6.13 -12.64
CA CYS A 468 11.10 5.42 -12.25
C CYS A 468 10.59 4.51 -13.37
N HIS A 469 10.61 4.97 -14.62
CA HIS A 469 10.22 4.18 -15.79
C HIS A 469 11.05 2.90 -15.92
N ARG A 470 12.37 3.02 -15.86
CA ARG A 470 13.28 1.86 -15.93
C ARG A 470 13.08 0.92 -14.73
N ALA A 471 12.85 1.44 -13.55
CA ALA A 471 12.55 0.64 -12.37
C ALA A 471 11.21 -0.12 -12.49
N LEU A 472 10.18 0.52 -13.05
CA LEU A 472 8.89 -0.14 -13.35
C LEU A 472 9.04 -1.21 -14.45
N ARG A 473 9.84 -0.93 -15.49
CA ARG A 473 10.16 -1.91 -16.52
C ARG A 473 10.83 -3.16 -15.94
N LEU A 474 11.76 -3.00 -15.02
CA LEU A 474 12.40 -4.13 -14.34
C LEU A 474 11.41 -4.99 -13.56
N ARG A 475 10.40 -4.37 -12.90
CA ARG A 475 9.32 -5.13 -12.26
C ARG A 475 8.52 -5.94 -13.26
N HIS A 476 8.15 -5.33 -14.38
CA HIS A 476 7.45 -6.00 -15.47
C HIS A 476 8.26 -7.15 -16.04
N GLU A 477 9.53 -6.90 -16.38
CA GLU A 477 10.44 -7.89 -16.96
C GLU A 477 10.70 -9.07 -16.02
N HIS A 478 10.72 -8.83 -14.70
CA HIS A 478 10.89 -9.89 -13.71
C HIS A 478 9.69 -10.86 -13.66
N LEU A 479 8.50 -10.42 -14.08
CA LEU A 479 7.31 -11.28 -14.17
C LEU A 479 7.25 -12.07 -15.48
N LEU A 480 7.95 -11.64 -16.54
CA LEU A 480 7.96 -12.34 -17.82
C LEU A 480 8.56 -13.75 -17.68
N GLY A 481 7.96 -14.70 -18.35
CA GLY A 481 8.37 -16.11 -18.32
C GLY A 481 7.92 -16.86 -17.06
N THR A 482 7.19 -16.20 -16.13
CA THR A 482 6.63 -16.86 -14.95
C THR A 482 5.60 -17.90 -15.39
N VAL A 483 5.79 -19.15 -15.00
CA VAL A 483 4.85 -20.24 -15.30
C VAL A 483 3.71 -20.25 -14.29
N SER A 484 2.52 -20.64 -14.75
CA SER A 484 1.30 -20.69 -13.96
C SER A 484 1.41 -21.58 -12.70
N ASP A 485 2.35 -22.51 -12.69
CA ASP A 485 2.63 -23.42 -11.57
C ASP A 485 3.20 -22.75 -10.32
N VAL A 486 3.73 -21.52 -10.46
CA VAL A 486 4.31 -20.76 -9.33
C VAL A 486 3.25 -20.40 -8.28
N ALA A 487 2.03 -20.07 -8.74
CA ALA A 487 0.88 -19.75 -7.88
C ALA A 487 -0.41 -20.29 -8.50
N PRO A 488 -0.68 -21.61 -8.41
CA PRO A 488 -1.81 -22.25 -9.09
C PRO A 488 -3.17 -21.61 -8.76
N ILE A 489 -3.38 -21.20 -7.49
CA ILE A 489 -4.63 -20.54 -7.07
C ILE A 489 -4.91 -19.27 -7.88
N LEU A 490 -3.87 -18.51 -8.22
CA LEU A 490 -3.97 -17.27 -8.99
C LEU A 490 -4.17 -17.57 -10.48
N TRP A 491 -3.31 -18.39 -11.05
CA TRP A 491 -3.12 -18.48 -12.49
C TRP A 491 -3.87 -19.65 -13.15
N GLN A 492 -4.11 -20.74 -12.41
CA GLN A 492 -4.75 -21.96 -12.97
C GLN A 492 -6.18 -22.17 -12.45
N HIS A 493 -6.51 -21.71 -11.23
CA HIS A 493 -7.73 -22.11 -10.53
C HIS A 493 -8.76 -21.00 -10.35
N GLY A 494 -8.61 -19.89 -11.07
CA GLY A 494 -9.66 -18.91 -11.29
C GLY A 494 -9.59 -17.63 -10.49
N ALA A 495 -8.69 -17.48 -9.50
CA ALA A 495 -8.61 -16.21 -8.77
C ALA A 495 -8.28 -15.03 -9.70
N LEU A 496 -7.34 -15.21 -10.62
CA LEU A 496 -6.99 -14.23 -11.66
C LEU A 496 -7.17 -14.79 -13.07
N ALA A 497 -6.85 -16.07 -13.29
CA ALA A 497 -6.94 -16.69 -14.60
C ALA A 497 -7.20 -18.20 -14.48
N ARG A 498 -7.45 -18.85 -15.65
CA ARG A 498 -7.51 -20.29 -15.80
C ARG A 498 -6.56 -20.74 -16.90
N LEU A 499 -5.27 -20.46 -16.72
CA LEU A 499 -4.22 -20.88 -17.61
C LEU A 499 -3.97 -22.39 -17.48
N ALA A 500 -3.45 -23.00 -18.53
CA ALA A 500 -2.99 -24.37 -18.47
C ALA A 500 -1.74 -24.49 -17.57
N LYS A 501 -1.51 -25.68 -17.02
CA LYS A 501 -0.31 -25.99 -16.29
C LYS A 501 0.93 -25.82 -17.19
N GLY A 502 1.96 -25.12 -16.70
CA GLY A 502 3.17 -24.80 -17.45
C GLY A 502 3.02 -23.63 -18.46
N GLU A 503 1.83 -23.07 -18.62
CA GLU A 503 1.63 -21.87 -19.44
C GLU A 503 2.19 -20.63 -18.73
N THR A 504 2.84 -19.71 -19.49
CA THR A 504 3.36 -18.48 -18.92
C THR A 504 2.26 -17.42 -18.75
N ILE A 505 2.44 -16.51 -17.78
CA ILE A 505 1.51 -15.40 -17.52
C ILE A 505 1.72 -14.21 -18.45
N ASP A 506 2.64 -14.27 -19.39
CA ASP A 506 3.10 -13.13 -20.19
C ASP A 506 1.97 -12.38 -20.87
N LYS A 507 0.97 -13.09 -21.42
CA LYS A 507 -0.20 -12.45 -22.04
C LYS A 507 -1.06 -11.62 -21.09
N LEU A 508 -0.93 -11.85 -19.77
CA LEU A 508 -1.63 -11.08 -18.73
C LEU A 508 -0.89 -9.83 -18.30
N LEU A 509 0.31 -9.59 -18.81
CA LEU A 509 1.15 -8.43 -18.50
C LEU A 509 0.98 -7.27 -19.49
N TYR A 510 0.28 -7.49 -20.60
CA TYR A 510 0.07 -6.54 -21.70
C TYR A 510 -1.41 -6.27 -21.98
N ASN A 511 -1.69 -5.36 -22.92
CA ASN A 511 -3.03 -5.02 -23.41
C ASN A 511 -4.00 -4.55 -22.31
N GLY A 512 -3.47 -4.01 -21.21
CA GLY A 512 -4.28 -3.55 -20.10
C GLY A 512 -4.91 -4.65 -19.25
N TYR A 513 -4.50 -5.90 -19.37
CA TYR A 513 -4.98 -6.94 -18.43
C TYR A 513 -4.50 -6.65 -16.99
N SER A 514 -3.28 -6.21 -16.83
CA SER A 514 -2.72 -5.72 -15.57
C SER A 514 -2.21 -4.30 -15.70
N THR A 515 -2.07 -3.62 -14.57
CA THR A 515 -1.53 -2.26 -14.47
C THR A 515 -0.19 -2.27 -13.76
N ILE A 516 0.60 -1.21 -13.95
CA ILE A 516 1.81 -0.93 -13.17
C ILE A 516 1.82 0.55 -12.80
N SER A 517 2.25 0.88 -11.59
CA SER A 517 1.92 2.19 -11.01
C SER A 517 3.16 3.05 -10.77
N LEU A 518 3.12 4.27 -11.32
CA LEU A 518 4.00 5.37 -10.92
C LEU A 518 3.38 6.06 -9.71
N GLY A 519 4.00 5.92 -8.54
CA GLY A 519 3.60 6.61 -7.32
C GLY A 519 4.30 7.95 -7.15
N TYR A 520 3.77 8.80 -6.29
CA TYR A 520 4.38 10.09 -5.93
C TYR A 520 4.06 10.46 -4.49
N ALA A 521 4.92 11.28 -3.88
CA ALA A 521 4.80 11.75 -2.52
C ALA A 521 5.32 13.18 -2.37
N GLY A 522 4.76 13.94 -1.44
CA GLY A 522 5.28 15.24 -1.07
C GLY A 522 5.00 16.37 -2.06
N LEU A 523 3.82 16.36 -2.70
CA LEU A 523 3.46 17.44 -3.63
C LEU A 523 3.43 18.80 -2.92
N TYR A 524 2.91 18.85 -1.69
CA TYR A 524 2.92 20.06 -0.86
C TYR A 524 4.35 20.60 -0.65
N GLU A 525 5.24 19.78 -0.15
CA GLU A 525 6.61 20.18 0.19
C GLU A 525 7.40 20.60 -1.05
N ALA A 526 7.21 19.92 -2.18
CA ALA A 526 7.87 20.27 -3.43
C ALA A 526 7.43 21.64 -3.94
N VAL A 527 6.13 21.90 -3.98
CA VAL A 527 5.56 23.17 -4.41
C VAL A 527 5.96 24.29 -3.46
N TYR A 528 5.89 24.04 -2.14
CA TYR A 528 6.26 25.02 -1.13
C TYR A 528 7.75 25.39 -1.23
N TYR A 529 8.63 24.43 -1.43
CA TYR A 529 10.06 24.68 -1.61
C TYR A 529 10.35 25.58 -2.82
N LEU A 530 9.68 25.32 -3.95
CA LEU A 530 9.93 26.02 -5.20
C LEU A 530 9.28 27.42 -5.26
N THR A 531 8.10 27.60 -4.64
CA THR A 531 7.30 28.81 -4.79
C THR A 531 7.19 29.65 -3.51
N GLY A 532 7.43 29.05 -2.33
CA GLY A 532 7.14 29.66 -1.04
C GLY A 532 5.65 29.64 -0.66
N HIS A 533 4.82 28.96 -1.42
CA HIS A 533 3.35 28.88 -1.25
C HIS A 533 2.90 27.41 -1.20
N SER A 534 1.83 27.16 -0.44
CA SER A 534 1.17 25.86 -0.45
C SER A 534 0.56 25.58 -1.83
N HIS A 535 0.40 24.29 -2.16
CA HIS A 535 -0.35 23.89 -3.36
C HIS A 535 -1.85 24.17 -3.24
N THR A 536 -2.35 24.51 -2.04
CA THR A 536 -3.72 25.00 -1.83
C THR A 536 -3.87 26.49 -2.19
N ASP A 537 -2.77 27.24 -2.23
CA ASP A 537 -2.75 28.65 -2.59
C ASP A 537 -2.87 28.86 -4.11
N LYS A 538 -3.35 30.02 -4.49
CA LYS A 538 -3.47 30.41 -5.92
C LYS A 538 -2.13 30.42 -6.64
N GLU A 539 -1.07 30.76 -5.92
CA GLU A 539 0.31 30.85 -6.41
C GLU A 539 0.96 29.48 -6.57
N GLY A 540 0.69 28.55 -5.68
CA GLY A 540 1.27 27.19 -5.70
C GLY A 540 0.50 26.20 -6.58
N LYS A 541 -0.83 26.33 -6.65
CA LYS A 541 -1.70 25.37 -7.35
C LYS A 541 -1.35 25.14 -8.81
N PRO A 542 -1.00 26.15 -9.63
CA PRO A 542 -0.64 25.92 -11.04
C PRO A 542 0.56 25.01 -11.21
N LEU A 543 1.59 25.18 -10.38
CA LEU A 543 2.76 24.30 -10.41
C LEU A 543 2.41 22.88 -9.98
N ALA A 544 1.59 22.71 -8.94
CA ALA A 544 1.11 21.39 -8.50
C ALA A 544 0.40 20.65 -9.65
N LEU A 545 -0.52 21.32 -10.34
CA LEU A 545 -1.25 20.75 -11.48
C LEU A 545 -0.29 20.40 -12.64
N ALA A 546 0.69 21.26 -12.92
CA ALA A 546 1.71 21.00 -13.96
C ALA A 546 2.56 19.76 -13.64
N ILE A 547 2.95 19.57 -12.38
CA ILE A 547 3.68 18.38 -11.92
C ILE A 547 2.83 17.12 -12.12
N MET A 548 1.56 17.15 -11.70
CA MET A 548 0.63 16.04 -11.88
C MET A 548 0.40 15.70 -13.36
N GLN A 549 0.19 16.72 -14.19
CA GLN A 549 -0.01 16.53 -15.62
C GLN A 549 1.23 15.91 -16.29
N LYS A 550 2.43 16.39 -15.95
CA LYS A 550 3.69 15.84 -16.46
C LYS A 550 3.83 14.34 -16.19
N MET A 551 3.49 13.90 -14.97
CA MET A 551 3.53 12.47 -14.62
C MET A 551 2.50 11.66 -15.41
N ASN A 552 1.29 12.19 -15.60
CA ASN A 552 0.27 11.55 -16.43
C ASN A 552 0.68 11.43 -17.89
N ASP A 553 1.26 12.50 -18.46
CA ASP A 553 1.75 12.52 -19.85
C ASP A 553 2.82 11.47 -20.06
N LYS A 554 3.75 11.31 -19.11
CA LYS A 554 4.77 10.25 -19.15
C LYS A 554 4.17 8.84 -19.07
N CYS A 555 3.23 8.61 -18.16
CA CYS A 555 2.53 7.33 -18.12
C CYS A 555 1.81 7.01 -19.45
N ALA A 556 1.17 7.99 -20.06
CA ALA A 556 0.50 7.83 -21.35
C ALA A 556 1.48 7.55 -22.48
N GLU A 557 2.63 8.23 -22.51
CA GLU A 557 3.72 8.01 -23.46
C GLU A 557 4.26 6.57 -23.38
N TRP A 558 4.62 6.12 -22.17
CA TRP A 558 5.13 4.76 -21.93
C TRP A 558 4.10 3.69 -22.29
N LYS A 559 2.85 3.89 -21.90
CA LYS A 559 1.75 2.98 -22.24
C LYS A 559 1.59 2.81 -23.74
N LYS A 560 1.66 3.90 -24.50
CA LYS A 560 1.53 3.89 -25.95
C LYS A 560 2.70 3.17 -26.64
N THR A 561 3.91 3.36 -26.13
CA THR A 561 5.12 2.78 -26.75
C THR A 561 5.33 1.31 -26.41
N GLU A 562 4.93 0.89 -25.22
CA GLU A 562 5.28 -0.43 -24.67
C GLU A 562 4.11 -1.38 -24.52
N ASN A 563 2.87 -0.89 -24.68
CA ASN A 563 1.64 -1.68 -24.46
C ASN A 563 1.50 -2.24 -23.02
N ILE A 564 2.09 -1.55 -22.05
CA ILE A 564 2.00 -1.83 -20.62
C ILE A 564 1.18 -0.72 -19.99
N ASP A 565 0.25 -1.05 -19.10
CA ASP A 565 -0.66 -0.06 -18.50
C ASP A 565 -0.05 0.66 -17.30
N TYR A 566 0.85 1.60 -17.60
CA TYR A 566 1.34 2.57 -16.64
C TYR A 566 0.23 3.52 -16.22
N SER A 567 0.11 3.80 -14.93
CA SER A 567 -0.82 4.80 -14.44
C SER A 567 -0.31 5.51 -13.20
N LEU A 568 -0.68 6.79 -13.04
CA LEU A 568 -0.30 7.60 -11.91
C LEU A 568 -1.12 7.21 -10.67
N TYR A 569 -0.44 7.00 -9.57
CA TYR A 569 -0.99 6.42 -8.36
C TYR A 569 -0.66 7.25 -7.11
N GLY A 570 -1.68 7.69 -6.40
CA GLY A 570 -1.55 8.28 -5.07
C GLY A 570 -1.17 7.21 -4.06
N THR A 571 0.10 6.87 -3.98
CA THR A 571 0.63 5.71 -3.26
C THR A 571 0.24 5.72 -1.77
N PRO A 572 -0.23 4.60 -1.19
CA PRO A 572 -0.29 4.44 0.27
C PRO A 572 1.14 4.30 0.81
N LEU A 573 1.62 5.36 1.42
CA LEU A 573 2.99 5.45 1.91
C LEU A 573 3.04 5.06 3.40
N GLU A 574 3.04 3.80 3.73
CA GLU A 574 3.08 3.30 5.11
C GLU A 574 4.22 3.93 5.93
N SER A 575 5.42 3.37 5.86
CA SER A 575 6.62 3.92 6.50
C SER A 575 7.45 4.80 5.56
N THR A 576 7.08 4.89 4.28
CA THR A 576 7.88 5.57 3.24
C THR A 576 7.90 7.08 3.44
N THR A 577 6.83 7.70 3.95
CA THR A 577 6.83 9.13 4.30
C THR A 577 7.90 9.46 5.32
N TYR A 578 8.08 8.63 6.32
CA TYR A 578 9.12 8.74 7.33
C TYR A 578 10.52 8.49 6.75
N LYS A 579 10.68 7.45 5.92
CA LYS A 579 11.94 7.16 5.21
C LYS A 579 12.37 8.32 4.33
N PHE A 580 11.44 8.90 3.58
CA PHE A 580 11.68 10.06 2.71
C PHE A 580 12.06 11.31 3.50
N ALA A 581 11.35 11.61 4.60
CA ALA A 581 11.70 12.73 5.47
C ALA A 581 13.13 12.59 6.06
N LYS A 582 13.51 11.40 6.50
CA LYS A 582 14.87 11.11 6.96
C LYS A 582 15.91 11.33 5.84
N ALA A 583 15.62 10.86 4.63
CA ALA A 583 16.52 11.03 3.48
C ALA A 583 16.71 12.50 3.11
N LEU A 584 15.64 13.30 3.10
CA LEU A 584 15.71 14.75 2.87
C LEU A 584 16.58 15.45 3.89
N LYS A 585 16.35 15.16 5.19
CA LYS A 585 17.18 15.73 6.28
C LYS A 585 18.65 15.33 6.17
N ALA A 586 18.92 14.08 5.84
CA ALA A 586 20.28 13.56 5.72
C ALA A 586 21.06 14.22 4.57
N LYS A 587 20.40 14.48 3.44
CA LYS A 587 21.05 15.04 2.25
C LYS A 587 21.09 16.57 2.26
N PHE A 588 19.95 17.21 2.57
CA PHE A 588 19.78 18.67 2.39
C PHE A 588 19.71 19.44 3.69
N GLY A 589 19.64 18.76 4.84
CA GLY A 589 19.44 19.40 6.14
C GLY A 589 17.99 19.72 6.43
N VAL A 590 17.76 20.54 7.46
CA VAL A 590 16.42 20.96 7.90
C VAL A 590 16.04 22.24 7.18
N VAL A 591 14.97 22.19 6.40
CA VAL A 591 14.36 23.32 5.70
C VAL A 591 12.95 23.49 6.24
N PRO A 592 12.59 24.69 6.78
CA PRO A 592 11.28 24.97 7.33
C PRO A 592 10.16 24.64 6.33
N GLU A 593 9.08 24.07 6.80
CA GLU A 593 7.89 23.62 6.03
C GLU A 593 8.15 22.51 5.00
N VAL A 594 9.38 22.06 4.80
CA VAL A 594 9.75 21.06 3.79
C VAL A 594 10.35 19.81 4.43
N SER A 595 11.35 19.96 5.31
CA SER A 595 12.04 18.83 5.94
C SER A 595 12.25 19.03 7.45
N ASP A 596 11.50 19.91 8.09
CA ASP A 596 11.57 20.20 9.53
C ASP A 596 10.79 19.18 10.40
N HIS A 597 10.03 18.29 9.79
CA HIS A 597 9.25 17.24 10.45
C HIS A 597 9.70 15.84 10.00
N ASP A 598 9.20 14.81 10.68
CA ASP A 598 9.62 13.41 10.46
C ASP A 598 8.73 12.64 9.47
N TYR A 599 7.91 13.35 8.73
CA TYR A 599 7.10 12.82 7.64
C TYR A 599 7.12 13.80 6.46
N ILE A 600 6.70 13.34 5.29
CA ILE A 600 6.30 14.19 4.17
C ILE A 600 4.82 13.94 3.88
N THR A 601 4.17 14.93 3.29
CA THR A 601 2.75 14.81 2.92
C THR A 601 2.55 13.68 1.91
N ASN A 602 1.57 12.84 2.16
CA ASN A 602 1.25 11.74 1.26
C ASN A 602 0.63 12.28 -0.03
N SER A 603 1.16 11.83 -1.19
CA SER A 603 0.61 12.17 -2.52
C SER A 603 0.31 13.66 -2.69
N TYR A 604 -0.95 13.97 -2.99
CA TYR A 604 -1.50 15.32 -3.25
C TYR A 604 -2.21 15.94 -2.04
N HIS A 605 -2.30 15.24 -0.92
CA HIS A 605 -3.16 15.66 0.19
C HIS A 605 -2.81 17.06 0.70
N VAL A 606 -3.81 17.75 1.22
CA VAL A 606 -3.60 18.96 1.99
C VAL A 606 -2.74 18.62 3.21
N ASN A 607 -1.71 19.43 3.49
CA ASN A 607 -0.85 19.19 4.64
C ASN A 607 -1.66 19.22 5.93
N VAL A 608 -1.42 18.28 6.83
CA VAL A 608 -2.18 18.11 8.08
C VAL A 608 -2.15 19.31 9.01
N ARG A 609 -1.19 20.24 8.82
CA ARG A 609 -1.05 21.47 9.57
C ARG A 609 -1.87 22.64 9.01
N GLU A 610 -2.43 22.51 7.80
CA GLU A 610 -3.24 23.56 7.20
C GLU A 610 -4.66 23.57 7.81
N PRO A 611 -5.14 24.74 8.26
CA PRO A 611 -6.51 24.88 8.78
C PRO A 611 -7.50 24.89 7.61
N ILE A 612 -8.09 23.76 7.30
CA ILE A 612 -9.09 23.60 6.24
C ILE A 612 -10.27 22.78 6.77
N ASP A 613 -11.50 23.16 6.42
CA ASP A 613 -12.65 22.32 6.75
C ASP A 613 -12.80 21.11 5.82
N ALA A 614 -13.58 20.13 6.27
CA ALA A 614 -13.74 18.87 5.55
C ALA A 614 -14.26 19.03 4.12
N PHE A 615 -15.22 19.94 3.89
CA PHE A 615 -15.83 20.13 2.57
C PHE A 615 -14.88 20.84 1.61
N ALA A 616 -14.19 21.88 2.10
CA ALA A 616 -13.17 22.59 1.33
C ALA A 616 -12.00 21.66 0.97
N LYS A 617 -11.56 20.83 1.92
CA LYS A 617 -10.52 19.82 1.68
C LYS A 617 -10.91 18.81 0.59
N LEU A 618 -12.10 18.22 0.70
CA LEU A 618 -12.59 17.26 -0.29
C LEU A 618 -12.79 17.91 -1.67
N SER A 619 -13.29 19.15 -1.73
CA SER A 619 -13.41 19.90 -2.99
C SER A 619 -12.06 20.15 -3.64
N PHE A 620 -11.07 20.59 -2.86
CA PHE A 620 -9.72 20.82 -3.36
C PHE A 620 -9.07 19.50 -3.85
N GLU A 621 -9.12 18.47 -3.04
CA GLU A 621 -8.47 17.19 -3.34
C GLU A 621 -9.13 16.43 -4.50
N SER A 622 -10.40 16.69 -4.80
CA SER A 622 -11.13 16.03 -5.89
C SER A 622 -10.47 16.22 -7.26
N GLU A 623 -9.90 17.40 -7.53
CA GLU A 623 -9.19 17.70 -8.77
C GLU A 623 -7.90 16.88 -8.90
N PHE A 624 -7.16 16.75 -7.82
CA PHE A 624 -5.92 15.96 -7.78
C PHE A 624 -6.19 14.45 -7.79
N GLN A 625 -7.28 14.02 -7.16
CA GLN A 625 -7.72 12.62 -7.23
C GLN A 625 -8.07 12.24 -8.66
N ALA A 626 -8.75 13.11 -9.42
CA ALA A 626 -9.05 12.92 -10.84
C ALA A 626 -7.76 12.78 -11.69
N LEU A 627 -6.68 13.46 -11.30
CA LEU A 627 -5.36 13.36 -11.96
C LEU A 627 -4.54 12.14 -11.51
N SER A 628 -5.08 11.28 -10.66
CA SER A 628 -4.44 10.04 -10.20
C SER A 628 -5.25 8.82 -10.64
N PRO A 629 -5.30 8.50 -11.96
CA PRO A 629 -6.18 7.46 -12.51
C PRO A 629 -5.82 6.04 -12.03
N GLY A 630 -4.58 5.81 -11.63
CA GLY A 630 -4.13 4.56 -11.01
C GLY A 630 -4.64 4.33 -9.59
N GLY A 631 -5.28 5.33 -9.03
CA GLY A 631 -5.95 5.27 -7.74
C GLY A 631 -5.46 6.29 -6.73
N ALA A 632 -6.38 6.75 -5.93
CA ALA A 632 -6.14 7.64 -4.81
C ALA A 632 -7.36 7.59 -3.87
N VAL A 633 -7.19 8.03 -2.63
CA VAL A 633 -8.26 8.19 -1.65
C VAL A 633 -8.03 9.46 -0.86
N SER A 634 -9.08 10.19 -0.61
CA SER A 634 -9.06 11.35 0.29
C SER A 634 -9.69 10.99 1.62
N TYR A 635 -9.31 11.68 2.69
CA TYR A 635 -9.86 11.42 4.01
C TYR A 635 -10.14 12.72 4.75
N VAL A 636 -11.11 12.66 5.65
CA VAL A 636 -11.41 13.74 6.58
C VAL A 636 -11.42 13.22 8.01
N GLU A 637 -10.77 13.98 8.90
CA GLU A 637 -10.82 13.70 10.34
C GLU A 637 -12.19 14.08 10.86
N VAL A 638 -12.83 13.16 11.56
CA VAL A 638 -14.13 13.39 12.21
C VAL A 638 -14.07 12.96 13.67
N PRO A 639 -14.69 13.73 14.57
CA PRO A 639 -14.85 13.29 15.96
C PRO A 639 -15.82 12.11 16.04
N ASN A 640 -16.03 11.56 17.24
CA ASN A 640 -17.09 10.60 17.45
C ASN A 640 -18.47 11.25 17.16
N MET A 641 -19.11 10.81 16.08
CA MET A 641 -20.38 11.39 15.59
C MET A 641 -21.59 10.49 15.85
N THR A 642 -21.51 9.55 16.77
CA THR A 642 -22.61 8.62 17.09
C THR A 642 -23.90 9.32 17.49
N GLN A 643 -23.81 10.54 18.01
CA GLN A 643 -24.96 11.36 18.39
C GLN A 643 -25.44 12.32 17.26
N ASN A 644 -24.75 12.37 16.13
CA ASN A 644 -25.06 13.27 15.03
C ASN A 644 -24.97 12.58 13.64
N ILE A 645 -25.75 11.53 13.47
CA ILE A 645 -25.82 10.79 12.20
C ILE A 645 -26.19 11.67 10.99
N PRO A 646 -27.12 12.66 11.13
CA PRO A 646 -27.41 13.57 10.01
C PRO A 646 -26.19 14.30 9.45
N ALA A 647 -25.25 14.73 10.30
CA ALA A 647 -24.02 15.35 9.83
C ALA A 647 -23.12 14.37 9.05
N VAL A 648 -23.04 13.11 9.49
CA VAL A 648 -22.34 12.05 8.75
C VAL A 648 -22.97 11.87 7.36
N ILE A 649 -24.30 11.79 7.29
CA ILE A 649 -25.03 11.67 6.02
C ILE A 649 -24.75 12.88 5.10
N SER A 650 -24.67 14.10 5.64
CA SER A 650 -24.33 15.28 4.83
C SER A 650 -22.93 15.18 4.22
N VAL A 651 -21.96 14.66 4.96
CA VAL A 651 -20.60 14.40 4.42
C VAL A 651 -20.65 13.32 3.34
N ILE A 652 -21.38 12.22 3.57
CA ILE A 652 -21.55 11.14 2.58
C ILE A 652 -22.18 11.64 1.28
N GLN A 653 -23.23 12.47 1.37
CA GLN A 653 -23.87 13.08 0.21
C GLN A 653 -22.94 14.04 -0.52
N PHE A 654 -22.13 14.79 0.22
CA PHE A 654 -21.09 15.62 -0.38
C PHE A 654 -20.03 14.79 -1.13
N ILE A 655 -19.61 13.66 -0.60
CA ILE A 655 -18.71 12.72 -1.27
C ILE A 655 -19.34 12.26 -2.59
N TYR A 656 -20.60 11.83 -2.58
CA TYR A 656 -21.30 11.37 -3.80
C TYR A 656 -21.26 12.39 -4.92
N GLU A 657 -21.46 13.67 -4.59
CA GLU A 657 -21.53 14.76 -5.58
C GLU A 657 -20.15 15.25 -6.06
N ASN A 658 -19.12 15.19 -5.23
CA ASN A 658 -17.91 16.00 -5.46
C ASN A 658 -16.62 15.19 -5.60
N ILE A 659 -16.48 14.01 -5.02
CA ILE A 659 -15.23 13.26 -5.02
C ILE A 659 -15.47 11.76 -5.21
N MET A 660 -14.61 11.10 -5.98
CA MET A 660 -14.80 9.69 -6.33
C MET A 660 -14.63 8.76 -5.12
N TYR A 661 -13.60 8.96 -4.30
CA TYR A 661 -13.29 8.05 -3.21
C TYR A 661 -12.81 8.82 -1.97
N ALA A 662 -13.56 8.66 -0.89
CA ALA A 662 -13.21 9.29 0.38
C ALA A 662 -13.53 8.38 1.58
N GLU A 663 -12.82 8.63 2.69
CA GLU A 663 -12.97 7.93 3.96
C GLU A 663 -13.15 8.91 5.11
N LEU A 664 -13.86 8.46 6.15
CA LEU A 664 -14.02 9.15 7.41
C LEU A 664 -13.06 8.56 8.44
N ASN A 665 -12.14 9.38 8.95
CA ASN A 665 -11.16 8.95 9.93
C ASN A 665 -11.70 9.22 11.34
N THR A 666 -12.51 8.29 11.84
CA THR A 666 -13.09 8.35 13.18
C THR A 666 -12.14 7.72 14.19
N LYS A 667 -11.89 8.40 15.31
CA LYS A 667 -11.00 7.91 16.36
C LYS A 667 -11.72 6.88 17.22
N SER A 668 -11.26 5.62 17.16
CA SER A 668 -11.86 4.48 17.84
C SER A 668 -10.79 3.61 18.47
N ASP A 669 -10.25 4.05 19.62
CA ASP A 669 -9.19 3.37 20.34
C ASP A 669 -9.71 2.67 21.58
N TYR A 670 -8.91 1.72 22.09
CA TYR A 670 -9.24 0.97 23.28
C TYR A 670 -8.01 0.69 24.15
N CYS A 671 -8.13 0.92 25.45
CA CYS A 671 -7.10 0.56 26.42
C CYS A 671 -7.48 -0.73 27.16
N GLN A 672 -6.67 -1.78 27.00
CA GLN A 672 -6.88 -3.09 27.62
C GLN A 672 -6.68 -3.07 29.15
N VAL A 673 -5.98 -2.06 29.70
CA VAL A 673 -5.68 -1.96 31.13
C VAL A 673 -6.90 -1.47 31.92
N CYS A 674 -7.61 -0.47 31.41
CA CYS A 674 -8.70 0.17 32.16
C CYS A 674 -10.07 0.13 31.46
N GLY A 675 -10.14 -0.44 30.24
CA GLY A 675 -11.38 -0.51 29.48
C GLY A 675 -11.82 0.81 28.83
N TYR A 676 -10.93 1.81 28.77
CA TYR A 676 -11.23 3.08 28.11
C TYR A 676 -11.50 2.86 26.62
N ASP A 677 -12.64 3.31 26.13
CA ASP A 677 -13.07 3.31 24.74
C ASP A 677 -13.22 4.77 24.29
N GLY A 678 -12.32 5.22 23.41
CA GLY A 678 -12.25 6.61 22.98
C GLY A 678 -10.89 6.94 22.40
N GLU A 679 -10.55 8.23 22.31
CA GLU A 679 -9.29 8.69 21.75
C GLU A 679 -8.12 8.51 22.76
N ILE A 680 -7.15 7.66 22.42
CA ILE A 680 -5.86 7.59 23.11
C ILE A 680 -5.00 8.74 22.61
N GLN A 681 -4.35 9.45 23.53
CA GLN A 681 -3.63 10.68 23.25
C GLN A 681 -2.16 10.43 22.90
N ILE A 682 -1.57 11.36 22.17
CA ILE A 682 -0.15 11.39 21.88
C ILE A 682 0.48 12.45 22.79
N VAL A 683 1.41 12.03 23.64
CA VAL A 683 2.13 12.89 24.57
C VAL A 683 3.63 12.87 24.27
N GLU A 684 4.32 13.93 24.69
CA GLU A 684 5.78 14.03 24.54
C GLU A 684 6.48 13.51 25.80
N ASP A 685 7.42 12.58 25.61
CA ASP A 685 8.22 12.01 26.68
C ASP A 685 9.70 11.91 26.26
N GLY A 686 10.54 12.69 26.88
CA GLY A 686 11.98 12.67 26.61
C GLY A 686 12.38 12.95 25.15
N GLY A 687 11.62 13.79 24.45
CA GLY A 687 11.83 14.13 23.03
C GLY A 687 11.29 13.10 22.03
N LYS A 688 10.47 12.15 22.50
CA LYS A 688 9.75 11.19 21.68
C LYS A 688 8.25 11.33 21.88
N LEU A 689 7.48 11.05 20.82
CA LEU A 689 6.04 10.96 20.88
C LEU A 689 5.64 9.55 21.30
N VAL A 690 4.80 9.45 22.34
CA VAL A 690 4.30 8.18 22.86
C VAL A 690 2.79 8.22 23.01
N TRP A 691 2.14 7.07 22.82
CA TRP A 691 0.71 6.92 23.04
C TRP A 691 0.43 6.74 24.53
N GLU A 692 -0.54 7.47 25.07
CA GLU A 692 -0.93 7.42 26.46
C GLU A 692 -2.45 7.37 26.62
N CYS A 693 -2.94 6.42 27.40
CA CYS A 693 -4.34 6.36 27.77
C CYS A 693 -4.71 7.53 28.70
N PRO A 694 -5.66 8.40 28.35
CA PRO A 694 -6.03 9.55 29.17
C PRO A 694 -6.70 9.17 30.50
N ASN A 695 -7.22 7.93 30.61
CA ASN A 695 -7.91 7.47 31.81
C ASN A 695 -6.96 6.84 32.85
N CYS A 696 -5.93 6.08 32.42
CA CYS A 696 -5.07 5.33 33.36
C CYS A 696 -3.58 5.57 33.19
N GLY A 697 -3.17 6.38 32.20
CA GLY A 697 -1.76 6.66 31.92
C GLY A 697 -0.99 5.48 31.31
N ASN A 698 -1.67 4.40 30.86
CA ASN A 698 -1.01 3.28 30.20
C ASN A 698 -0.30 3.75 28.92
N ARG A 699 0.97 3.35 28.76
CA ARG A 699 1.82 3.64 27.59
C ARG A 699 2.32 2.37 26.90
N ASP A 700 1.94 1.21 27.38
CA ASP A 700 2.31 -0.07 26.80
C ASP A 700 1.44 -0.33 25.54
N GLN A 701 2.09 -0.20 24.35
CA GLN A 701 1.41 -0.39 23.05
C GLN A 701 0.83 -1.81 22.88
N HIS A 702 1.39 -2.82 23.55
CA HIS A 702 0.85 -4.18 23.55
C HIS A 702 -0.48 -4.30 24.31
N LYS A 703 -0.80 -3.32 25.16
CA LYS A 703 -2.00 -3.27 25.98
C LYS A 703 -2.98 -2.18 25.56
N MET A 704 -2.84 -1.66 24.37
CA MET A 704 -3.77 -0.72 23.78
C MET A 704 -3.99 -1.03 22.30
N ASN A 705 -5.15 -0.71 21.79
CA ASN A 705 -5.49 -0.80 20.39
C ASN A 705 -5.76 0.61 19.88
N VAL A 706 -4.82 1.14 19.09
CA VAL A 706 -4.88 2.49 18.55
C VAL A 706 -5.13 2.40 17.07
N ALA A 707 -6.40 2.31 16.70
CA ALA A 707 -6.78 2.25 15.29
C ALA A 707 -6.74 3.64 14.67
N ARG A 708 -5.82 3.87 13.75
CA ARG A 708 -5.69 5.11 12.98
C ARG A 708 -5.54 4.82 11.51
N ARG A 709 -5.95 5.78 10.75
CA ARG A 709 -5.77 5.79 9.29
C ARG A 709 -4.89 6.97 8.90
N THR A 710 -3.90 6.68 8.09
CA THR A 710 -3.15 7.72 7.41
C THR A 710 -3.19 7.38 5.93
N CYS A 711 -3.86 8.24 5.15
CA CYS A 711 -3.93 8.08 3.70
C CYS A 711 -4.39 6.70 3.23
N GLY A 712 -5.47 6.17 3.82
CA GLY A 712 -6.07 4.89 3.47
C GLY A 712 -5.42 3.65 4.10
N TYR A 713 -4.23 3.77 4.65
CA TYR A 713 -3.60 2.69 5.41
C TYR A 713 -4.13 2.66 6.84
N ILE A 714 -4.63 1.49 7.26
CA ILE A 714 -5.12 1.29 8.62
C ILE A 714 -4.05 0.60 9.45
N GLY A 715 -3.57 1.27 10.49
CA GLY A 715 -2.67 0.72 11.48
C GLY A 715 -3.34 0.57 12.85
N THR A 716 -2.90 -0.40 13.65
CA THR A 716 -3.56 -0.73 14.91
C THR A 716 -2.67 -0.72 16.14
N GLN A 717 -1.36 -0.94 16.03
CA GLN A 717 -0.50 -1.11 17.20
C GLN A 717 0.88 -0.46 17.11
N PHE A 718 1.60 -0.63 15.99
CA PHE A 718 3.01 -0.25 15.91
C PHE A 718 3.19 0.97 15.00
N TRP A 719 3.49 2.12 15.60
CA TRP A 719 3.60 3.39 14.89
C TRP A 719 5.01 3.94 14.96
N ASN A 720 5.61 4.28 13.83
CA ASN A 720 6.87 5.02 13.80
C ASN A 720 6.67 6.50 14.21
N GLN A 721 7.75 7.19 14.55
CA GLN A 721 7.70 8.57 15.03
C GLN A 721 7.13 9.54 13.99
N GLY A 722 7.43 9.35 12.71
CA GLY A 722 6.89 10.19 11.64
C GLY A 722 5.37 10.07 11.52
N ARG A 723 4.84 8.84 11.55
CA ARG A 723 3.38 8.63 11.57
C ARG A 723 2.73 9.18 12.81
N THR A 724 3.34 8.99 13.97
CA THR A 724 2.83 9.52 15.24
C THR A 724 2.80 11.05 15.22
N GLN A 725 3.80 11.70 14.59
CA GLN A 725 3.82 13.15 14.42
C GLN A 725 2.76 13.64 13.43
N GLU A 726 2.56 12.93 12.31
CA GLU A 726 1.53 13.26 11.32
C GLU A 726 0.11 13.18 11.90
N ILE A 727 -0.15 12.20 12.78
CA ILE A 727 -1.44 11.95 13.42
C ILE A 727 -1.73 12.94 14.56
N ARG A 728 -0.70 13.43 15.26
CA ARG A 728 -0.81 14.39 16.37
C ARG A 728 -1.38 15.73 15.91
#